data_f51a6abe0dfd7b348410eeca84a38907
#
_entry.id   f51a6abe0dfd7b348410eeca84a38907
#
_cell.length_a   1.000
_cell.length_b   1.000
_cell.length_c   1.000
_cell.angle_alpha   90.00
_cell.angle_beta   90.00
_cell.angle_gamma   90.00
#
_symmetry.space_group_name_H-M   'P 1'
#
loop_
_entity.id
_entity.type
_entity.pdbx_description
1 polymer ?
#
loop_
_entity_poly.entity_id
_entity_poly.type
_entity_poly.pdbx_seq_one_letter_code
_entity_poly.pdbx_strand_id
1 'polypeptide(L)'
;MSHALQLSGLEPLVVYEGSNFINIGERTNVTGSRKFLRLIKTEQHEEALSVALDQVRGGAQVLDVNMDEGMLDGVQAMTTFLHLIASEPEISRIPIMIDSSKWEIIEEGLKCVQGKCIVNSISLKEGEKIFIEQAQKVKMYGAATIVMAFDEEGQADTYQRRIDICKRSYDILVNEVGFPAADIIFDPNIFPVATGLEEHKNYALDFFKATDWIKNNLPGAKVSGGVSNVSFSFRGNNTVREAMHSSFLYHAIKHGMDMGIVNPAMLEIYSDIPKELLDRVEDVLLNRRDDATERLLDFAESVKGNTKEKKVDEAWRSMDVTKRLEHALVKGIVEFIDQDTEEARQMFDKPLSVIEGPLMDGMNVVGDLFGEGKMFLPQVVKSARVMKKAVAYLMPYLEEDKAESSSRGKVLMATVKGDVHDIGKNIVGVVMACNGFEVIDLGVMVPAEKILDEARKQEVDVIGLSGLITPSLDEMVHVAKEMEREGFNLPLLIGGATTSKIHTAVKIDEHYKKGQAIYVLDASRSVPVVEKLLGDLKESFIGDIQTEYVDMREAYKNRKPNVKYVSLESARKNKAAIEFNQISKPNLKGIKVLEHFDLAELRPYIDWSPFFNTWEMKGSYPRILQSEKYGVEARKLFEDANEMLDQIIKEDWLEARAVFGIFPAKSNGDDVILKKGKEDFTLHFMRQQAEKKTGSYNMCLADYIAPDKEDYIGAFAVTTGIGIESRIKNFEADHNDYKSIMIKALADRLAEAFAEYLHLLVRKDYWGYDDTEHLSKEDLIKEKYRGIRPAPGYAACPDHTEKASLWKILEAEQHTGITLTESFAMFPAASVSGWYFAHPDARYFGVGRIGKDQVESLASRKSMDLKVLEKWLSVNVNYEV
;
A
#
# COMPACT_ATOMS: atom_id res chain seq x y z
N MET A 1 -48.36 -19.80 7.57
CA MET A 1 -47.64 -19.17 6.43
C MET A 1 -47.34 -17.66 6.66
N SER A 2 -47.66 -17.09 7.83
CA SER A 2 -47.51 -15.65 8.08
C SER A 2 -46.08 -15.16 8.39
N HIS A 3 -45.10 -16.03 8.45
CA HIS A 3 -43.70 -15.70 8.83
C HIS A 3 -42.66 -16.20 7.80
N ALA A 4 -43.08 -16.48 6.56
CA ALA A 4 -42.14 -16.85 5.52
C ALA A 4 -41.54 -15.59 4.86
N LEU A 5 -40.20 -15.52 4.76
CA LEU A 5 -39.50 -14.55 3.93
C LEU A 5 -39.75 -14.92 2.45
N GLN A 6 -40.25 -13.99 1.68
CA GLN A 6 -40.46 -14.15 0.25
C GLN A 6 -39.54 -13.24 -0.50
N LEU A 7 -38.64 -13.79 -1.30
CA LEU A 7 -37.73 -13.07 -2.18
C LEU A 7 -38.04 -13.47 -3.63
N SER A 8 -37.59 -12.66 -4.58
CA SER A 8 -37.73 -13.04 -6.00
C SER A 8 -36.66 -12.32 -6.86
N GLY A 9 -36.07 -13.10 -7.78
CA GLY A 9 -35.63 -12.59 -9.05
C GLY A 9 -36.79 -12.82 -10.06
N LEU A 10 -36.53 -13.43 -11.21
CA LEU A 10 -37.58 -13.92 -12.11
C LEU A 10 -38.30 -15.15 -11.52
N GLU A 11 -37.62 -15.89 -10.63
CA GLU A 11 -38.16 -17.01 -9.89
C GLU A 11 -38.37 -16.64 -8.41
N PRO A 12 -39.43 -17.14 -7.74
CA PRO A 12 -39.63 -16.90 -6.33
C PRO A 12 -38.72 -17.78 -5.47
N LEU A 13 -38.17 -17.21 -4.41
CA LEU A 13 -37.46 -17.90 -3.34
C LEU A 13 -38.18 -17.67 -2.02
N VAL A 14 -38.69 -18.77 -1.41
CA VAL A 14 -39.45 -18.69 -0.16
C VAL A 14 -38.70 -19.40 0.96
N VAL A 15 -38.40 -18.66 2.04
CA VAL A 15 -37.68 -19.16 3.20
C VAL A 15 -38.62 -19.21 4.41
N TYR A 16 -39.01 -20.43 4.79
CA TYR A 16 -39.88 -20.72 5.92
C TYR A 16 -39.15 -21.56 6.97
N GLU A 17 -39.80 -21.80 8.08
CA GLU A 17 -39.23 -22.65 9.15
C GLU A 17 -39.08 -24.08 8.63
N GLY A 18 -37.87 -24.62 8.65
CA GLY A 18 -37.52 -25.91 8.07
C GLY A 18 -37.11 -25.90 6.60
N SER A 19 -36.99 -24.72 5.96
CA SER A 19 -36.35 -24.61 4.66
C SER A 19 -34.87 -25.03 4.72
N ASN A 20 -34.34 -25.47 3.59
CA ASN A 20 -32.89 -25.68 3.45
C ASN A 20 -32.15 -24.35 3.63
N PHE A 21 -30.90 -24.44 4.08
CA PHE A 21 -30.00 -23.31 4.21
C PHE A 21 -29.80 -22.62 2.85
N ILE A 22 -29.80 -21.28 2.86
CA ILE A 22 -29.67 -20.46 1.64
C ILE A 22 -28.19 -19.97 1.51
N ASN A 23 -27.56 -20.34 0.40
CA ASN A 23 -26.24 -19.85 0.02
C ASN A 23 -26.34 -18.50 -0.70
N ILE A 24 -25.69 -17.46 -0.14
CA ILE A 24 -25.53 -16.16 -0.76
C ILE A 24 -24.11 -16.08 -1.35
N GLY A 25 -24.02 -15.96 -2.66
CA GLY A 25 -22.74 -15.92 -3.38
C GLY A 25 -22.00 -14.60 -3.15
N GLU A 26 -20.74 -14.67 -2.67
CA GLU A 26 -19.93 -13.49 -2.25
C GLU A 26 -18.91 -13.00 -3.30
N ARG A 27 -18.85 -13.59 -4.51
CA ARG A 27 -17.74 -13.29 -5.44
C ARG A 27 -17.99 -12.08 -6.34
N THR A 28 -19.21 -11.55 -6.40
CA THR A 28 -19.61 -10.31 -7.07
C THR A 28 -19.50 -9.08 -6.15
N ASN A 29 -18.56 -9.15 -5.23
CA ASN A 29 -18.24 -8.12 -4.25
C ASN A 29 -16.83 -7.58 -4.50
N VAL A 30 -16.69 -6.29 -4.82
CA VAL A 30 -15.40 -5.66 -5.15
C VAL A 30 -14.43 -5.63 -3.97
N THR A 31 -14.93 -5.65 -2.74
CA THR A 31 -14.11 -5.71 -1.52
C THR A 31 -13.65 -7.13 -1.21
N GLY A 32 -14.45 -8.14 -1.56
CA GLY A 32 -14.19 -9.57 -1.30
C GLY A 32 -13.51 -10.31 -2.47
N SER A 33 -13.58 -9.78 -3.70
CA SER A 33 -13.09 -10.45 -4.91
C SER A 33 -12.21 -9.53 -5.76
N ARG A 34 -10.89 -9.74 -5.70
CA ARG A 34 -9.92 -8.98 -6.53
C ARG A 34 -10.13 -9.18 -8.03
N LYS A 35 -10.51 -10.41 -8.45
CA LYS A 35 -10.85 -10.69 -9.85
C LYS A 35 -12.00 -9.80 -10.28
N PHE A 36 -13.08 -9.78 -9.51
CA PHE A 36 -14.26 -8.99 -9.82
C PHE A 36 -13.97 -7.48 -9.80
N LEU A 37 -13.26 -6.99 -8.78
CA LEU A 37 -12.82 -5.58 -8.72
C LEU A 37 -12.05 -5.16 -9.97
N ARG A 38 -11.09 -5.98 -10.42
CA ARG A 38 -10.32 -5.68 -11.63
C ARG A 38 -11.24 -5.58 -12.84
N LEU A 39 -12.15 -6.54 -13.01
CA LEU A 39 -13.07 -6.57 -14.15
C LEU A 39 -13.99 -5.35 -14.19
N ILE A 40 -14.52 -4.92 -13.04
CA ILE A 40 -15.32 -3.69 -12.95
C ILE A 40 -14.48 -2.44 -13.25
N LYS A 41 -13.27 -2.32 -12.69
CA LYS A 41 -12.37 -1.18 -12.94
C LYS A 41 -11.92 -1.04 -14.39
N THR A 42 -11.83 -2.16 -15.11
CA THR A 42 -11.40 -2.18 -16.51
C THR A 42 -12.57 -2.32 -17.49
N GLU A 43 -13.81 -2.13 -17.01
CA GLU A 43 -15.06 -2.20 -17.79
C GLU A 43 -15.24 -3.52 -18.57
N GLN A 44 -14.61 -4.61 -18.09
CA GLN A 44 -14.74 -5.94 -18.67
C GLN A 44 -16.05 -6.61 -18.19
N HIS A 45 -17.17 -6.08 -18.65
CA HIS A 45 -18.51 -6.41 -18.13
C HIS A 45 -18.93 -7.84 -18.44
N GLU A 46 -18.58 -8.40 -19.60
CA GLU A 46 -18.92 -9.80 -19.97
C GLU A 46 -18.23 -10.79 -19.03
N GLU A 47 -16.96 -10.57 -18.73
CA GLU A 47 -16.21 -11.41 -17.79
C GLU A 47 -16.69 -11.19 -16.33
N ALA A 48 -17.15 -9.98 -15.99
CA ALA A 48 -17.76 -9.73 -14.69
C ALA A 48 -19.11 -10.47 -14.55
N LEU A 49 -19.92 -10.54 -15.61
CA LEU A 49 -21.13 -11.36 -15.64
C LEU A 49 -20.81 -12.84 -15.52
N SER A 50 -19.73 -13.34 -16.11
CA SER A 50 -19.31 -14.73 -15.94
C SER A 50 -19.03 -15.10 -14.48
N VAL A 51 -18.49 -14.15 -13.67
CA VAL A 51 -18.28 -14.35 -12.24
C VAL A 51 -19.63 -14.51 -11.50
N ALA A 52 -20.66 -13.75 -11.90
CA ALA A 52 -21.99 -13.90 -11.34
C ALA A 52 -22.62 -15.24 -11.74
N LEU A 53 -22.52 -15.61 -13.02
CA LEU A 53 -23.03 -16.85 -13.57
C LEU A 53 -22.40 -18.09 -12.93
N ASP A 54 -21.08 -18.07 -12.71
CA ASP A 54 -20.35 -19.16 -12.05
C ASP A 54 -20.88 -19.43 -10.64
N GLN A 55 -21.26 -18.38 -9.89
CA GLN A 55 -21.84 -18.53 -8.56
C GLN A 55 -23.24 -19.14 -8.61
N VAL A 56 -24.06 -18.71 -9.55
CA VAL A 56 -25.41 -19.27 -9.76
C VAL A 56 -25.31 -20.74 -10.13
N ARG A 57 -24.44 -21.12 -11.05
CA ARG A 57 -24.15 -22.50 -11.43
C ARG A 57 -23.56 -23.32 -10.30
N GLY A 58 -22.77 -22.68 -9.43
CA GLY A 58 -22.20 -23.27 -8.23
C GLY A 58 -23.16 -23.43 -7.06
N GLY A 59 -24.44 -23.07 -7.24
CA GLY A 59 -25.53 -23.32 -6.27
C GLY A 59 -25.86 -22.13 -5.38
N ALA A 60 -25.41 -20.90 -5.69
CA ALA A 60 -25.90 -19.70 -5.02
C ALA A 60 -27.38 -19.48 -5.30
N GLN A 61 -28.14 -19.22 -4.26
CA GLN A 61 -29.60 -18.99 -4.32
C GLN A 61 -29.95 -17.50 -4.18
N VAL A 62 -29.02 -16.70 -3.76
CA VAL A 62 -29.02 -15.23 -3.74
C VAL A 62 -27.65 -14.75 -4.20
N LEU A 63 -27.58 -13.65 -4.92
CA LEU A 63 -26.31 -13.09 -5.40
C LEU A 63 -26.03 -11.78 -4.69
N ASP A 64 -24.92 -11.70 -3.93
CA ASP A 64 -24.40 -10.49 -3.30
C ASP A 64 -23.67 -9.62 -4.32
N VAL A 65 -24.06 -8.35 -4.44
CA VAL A 65 -23.44 -7.37 -5.34
C VAL A 65 -22.98 -6.16 -4.54
N ASN A 66 -21.64 -5.93 -4.50
CA ASN A 66 -21.02 -4.83 -3.81
C ASN A 66 -20.07 -4.08 -4.75
N MET A 67 -20.19 -2.73 -4.75
CA MET A 67 -19.36 -1.81 -5.54
C MET A 67 -18.62 -0.78 -4.67
N ASP A 68 -18.41 -1.08 -3.38
CA ASP A 68 -17.74 -0.20 -2.42
C ASP A 68 -16.22 -0.21 -2.61
N GLU A 69 -15.74 0.66 -3.49
CA GLU A 69 -14.30 0.88 -3.68
C GLU A 69 -14.02 2.36 -3.89
N GLY A 70 -12.97 2.87 -3.22
CA GLY A 70 -12.70 4.32 -3.14
C GLY A 70 -12.39 5.01 -4.47
N MET A 71 -12.03 4.26 -5.51
CA MET A 71 -11.70 4.77 -6.84
C MET A 71 -12.77 4.50 -7.90
N LEU A 72 -13.89 3.86 -7.50
CA LEU A 72 -15.04 3.65 -8.36
C LEU A 72 -16.13 4.70 -8.09
N ASP A 73 -16.84 5.13 -9.14
CA ASP A 73 -18.17 5.67 -8.96
C ASP A 73 -19.12 4.53 -8.65
N GLY A 74 -19.31 4.27 -7.34
CA GLY A 74 -20.09 3.13 -6.86
C GLY A 74 -21.55 3.17 -7.32
N VAL A 75 -22.14 4.35 -7.46
CA VAL A 75 -23.52 4.55 -7.95
C VAL A 75 -23.63 4.11 -9.40
N GLN A 76 -22.73 4.61 -10.24
CA GLN A 76 -22.72 4.25 -11.66
C GLN A 76 -22.36 2.78 -11.87
N ALA A 77 -21.37 2.24 -11.14
CA ALA A 77 -20.96 0.85 -11.26
C ALA A 77 -22.08 -0.12 -10.83
N MET A 78 -22.78 0.18 -9.72
CA MET A 78 -23.91 -0.60 -9.24
C MET A 78 -25.04 -0.63 -10.28
N THR A 79 -25.43 0.56 -10.78
CA THR A 79 -26.46 0.71 -11.81
C THR A 79 -26.13 -0.09 -13.07
N THR A 80 -24.91 0.10 -13.58
CA THR A 80 -24.47 -0.58 -14.82
C THR A 80 -24.50 -2.09 -14.66
N PHE A 81 -23.92 -2.60 -13.57
CA PHE A 81 -23.82 -4.04 -13.36
C PHE A 81 -25.18 -4.70 -13.10
N LEU A 82 -26.09 -4.06 -12.35
CA LEU A 82 -27.44 -4.56 -12.13
C LEU A 82 -28.28 -4.58 -13.40
N HIS A 83 -28.13 -3.60 -14.28
CA HIS A 83 -28.78 -3.61 -15.59
C HIS A 83 -28.26 -4.74 -16.48
N LEU A 84 -26.96 -5.04 -16.43
CA LEU A 84 -26.39 -6.17 -17.14
C LEU A 84 -26.90 -7.51 -16.58
N ILE A 85 -26.94 -7.68 -15.26
CA ILE A 85 -27.57 -8.86 -14.62
C ILE A 85 -29.02 -9.03 -15.08
N ALA A 86 -29.80 -7.95 -15.14
CA ALA A 86 -31.20 -7.99 -15.54
C ALA A 86 -31.40 -8.47 -16.98
N SER A 87 -30.38 -8.31 -17.84
CA SER A 87 -30.41 -8.81 -19.22
C SER A 87 -30.02 -10.29 -19.37
N GLU A 88 -29.51 -10.91 -18.29
CA GLU A 88 -29.04 -12.31 -18.27
C GLU A 88 -30.05 -13.22 -17.51
N PRO A 89 -30.94 -13.93 -18.21
CA PRO A 89 -32.03 -14.71 -17.57
C PRO A 89 -31.52 -15.77 -16.57
N GLU A 90 -30.35 -16.36 -16.82
CA GLU A 90 -29.79 -17.41 -15.95
C GLU A 90 -29.32 -16.82 -14.60
N ILE A 91 -28.90 -15.57 -14.57
CA ILE A 91 -28.48 -14.88 -13.34
C ILE A 91 -29.68 -14.22 -12.68
N SER A 92 -30.49 -13.50 -13.46
CA SER A 92 -31.65 -12.73 -12.94
C SER A 92 -32.80 -13.61 -12.42
N ARG A 93 -32.74 -14.91 -12.62
CA ARG A 93 -33.74 -15.83 -12.03
C ARG A 93 -33.68 -15.86 -10.50
N ILE A 94 -32.53 -15.66 -9.89
CA ILE A 94 -32.38 -15.64 -8.43
C ILE A 94 -32.43 -14.18 -7.87
N PRO A 95 -32.84 -14.00 -6.59
CA PRO A 95 -32.84 -12.71 -5.94
C PRO A 95 -31.45 -12.09 -5.84
N ILE A 96 -31.37 -10.76 -5.88
CA ILE A 96 -30.14 -10.00 -5.69
C ILE A 96 -30.09 -9.49 -4.24
N MET A 97 -28.89 -9.45 -3.65
CA MET A 97 -28.59 -8.72 -2.43
C MET A 97 -27.73 -7.51 -2.80
N ILE A 98 -28.23 -6.32 -2.51
CA ILE A 98 -27.53 -5.05 -2.73
C ILE A 98 -26.71 -4.76 -1.48
N ASP A 99 -25.39 -4.82 -1.61
CA ASP A 99 -24.45 -4.66 -0.51
C ASP A 99 -23.65 -3.36 -0.67
N SER A 100 -23.77 -2.46 0.29
CA SER A 100 -22.94 -1.25 0.37
C SER A 100 -22.94 -0.65 1.78
N SER A 101 -21.83 0.00 2.12
CA SER A 101 -21.70 0.85 3.31
C SER A 101 -22.27 2.26 3.10
N LYS A 102 -22.67 2.63 1.86
CA LYS A 102 -23.14 3.94 1.47
C LYS A 102 -24.60 3.89 1.03
N TRP A 103 -25.42 4.69 1.69
CA TRP A 103 -26.86 4.69 1.43
C TRP A 103 -27.23 5.05 -0.02
N GLU A 104 -26.51 6.03 -0.64
CA GLU A 104 -26.73 6.41 -2.03
C GLU A 104 -26.55 5.25 -3.03
N ILE A 105 -25.62 4.35 -2.77
CA ILE A 105 -25.40 3.16 -3.63
C ILE A 105 -26.51 2.15 -3.43
N ILE A 106 -26.94 1.93 -2.18
CA ILE A 106 -28.08 1.05 -1.86
C ILE A 106 -29.35 1.56 -2.54
N GLU A 107 -29.67 2.85 -2.38
CA GLU A 107 -30.91 3.43 -2.93
C GLU A 107 -30.92 3.39 -4.47
N GLU A 108 -29.77 3.61 -5.13
CA GLU A 108 -29.68 3.46 -6.58
C GLU A 108 -29.82 2.00 -7.02
N GLY A 109 -29.22 1.08 -6.31
CA GLY A 109 -29.39 -0.36 -6.56
C GLY A 109 -30.85 -0.80 -6.41
N LEU A 110 -31.57 -0.31 -5.40
CA LEU A 110 -33.00 -0.57 -5.21
C LEU A 110 -33.87 -0.10 -6.38
N LYS A 111 -33.48 0.96 -7.07
CA LYS A 111 -34.21 1.44 -8.29
C LYS A 111 -33.98 0.54 -9.50
N CYS A 112 -32.87 -0.21 -9.52
CA CYS A 112 -32.48 -1.02 -10.70
C CYS A 112 -32.98 -2.46 -10.62
N VAL A 113 -33.17 -3.01 -9.40
CA VAL A 113 -33.51 -4.43 -9.23
C VAL A 113 -35.00 -4.70 -9.45
N GLN A 114 -35.30 -5.76 -10.22
CA GLN A 114 -36.64 -6.31 -10.42
C GLN A 114 -36.91 -7.38 -9.37
N GLY A 115 -38.15 -7.48 -8.91
CA GLY A 115 -38.51 -8.43 -7.86
C GLY A 115 -38.20 -7.96 -6.45
N LYS A 116 -38.26 -8.88 -5.47
CA LYS A 116 -37.99 -8.57 -4.07
C LYS A 116 -36.55 -8.94 -3.68
N CYS A 117 -35.69 -7.95 -3.53
CA CYS A 117 -34.28 -8.09 -3.20
C CYS A 117 -34.03 -8.03 -1.68
N ILE A 118 -32.75 -8.16 -1.29
CA ILE A 118 -32.26 -7.95 0.06
C ILE A 118 -31.36 -6.71 0.05
N VAL A 119 -31.45 -5.85 1.06
CA VAL A 119 -30.50 -4.77 1.35
C VAL A 119 -29.49 -5.24 2.39
N ASN A 120 -28.20 -5.13 2.14
CA ASN A 120 -27.12 -5.39 3.07
C ASN A 120 -26.27 -4.12 3.22
N SER A 121 -26.37 -3.36 4.30
CA SER A 121 -27.18 -3.55 5.48
C SER A 121 -27.60 -2.19 6.09
N ILE A 122 -28.51 -2.23 7.03
CA ILE A 122 -28.81 -1.10 7.91
C ILE A 122 -28.38 -1.44 9.35
N SER A 123 -28.11 -0.43 10.16
CA SER A 123 -27.72 -0.62 11.57
C SER A 123 -27.95 0.63 12.41
N LEU A 124 -27.89 0.48 13.73
CA LEU A 124 -27.98 1.59 14.69
C LEU A 124 -26.67 2.39 14.84
N LYS A 125 -25.65 2.13 14.02
CA LYS A 125 -24.33 2.79 14.08
C LYS A 125 -24.40 4.32 14.05
N GLU A 126 -25.29 4.87 13.24
CA GLU A 126 -25.49 6.33 13.09
C GLU A 126 -26.70 6.84 13.88
N GLY A 127 -27.22 6.02 14.80
CA GLY A 127 -28.32 6.31 15.66
C GLY A 127 -29.71 5.94 15.11
N GLU A 128 -30.71 5.94 16.00
CA GLU A 128 -32.08 5.48 15.71
C GLU A 128 -32.76 6.25 14.58
N LYS A 129 -32.54 7.56 14.50
CA LYS A 129 -33.21 8.41 13.49
C LYS A 129 -32.85 7.97 12.07
N ILE A 130 -31.55 7.81 11.80
CA ILE A 130 -31.07 7.41 10.49
C ILE A 130 -31.50 5.96 10.17
N PHE A 131 -31.43 5.09 11.19
CA PHE A 131 -31.89 3.72 11.08
C PHE A 131 -33.37 3.62 10.67
N ILE A 132 -34.24 4.42 11.31
CA ILE A 132 -35.68 4.48 10.98
C ILE A 132 -35.89 5.03 9.56
N GLU A 133 -35.20 6.11 9.17
CA GLU A 133 -35.30 6.70 7.84
C GLU A 133 -34.90 5.70 6.73
N GLN A 134 -33.79 4.98 6.94
CA GLN A 134 -33.33 3.93 6.00
C GLN A 134 -34.32 2.75 5.94
N ALA A 135 -34.79 2.29 7.10
CA ALA A 135 -35.77 1.19 7.17
C ALA A 135 -37.10 1.55 6.49
N GLN A 136 -37.59 2.78 6.63
CA GLN A 136 -38.79 3.26 5.94
C GLN A 136 -38.61 3.23 4.43
N LYS A 137 -37.45 3.66 3.92
CA LYS A 137 -37.13 3.61 2.50
C LYS A 137 -37.03 2.17 1.98
N VAL A 138 -36.33 1.27 2.69
CA VAL A 138 -36.26 -0.15 2.32
C VAL A 138 -37.66 -0.76 2.23
N LYS A 139 -38.52 -0.47 3.21
CA LYS A 139 -39.93 -0.89 3.21
C LYS A 139 -40.71 -0.35 2.01
N MET A 140 -40.50 0.93 1.66
CA MET A 140 -41.17 1.55 0.49
C MET A 140 -40.79 0.87 -0.81
N TYR A 141 -39.53 0.45 -0.99
CA TYR A 141 -39.07 -0.33 -2.12
C TYR A 141 -39.53 -1.79 -2.09
N GLY A 142 -40.09 -2.26 -0.95
CA GLY A 142 -40.57 -3.62 -0.80
C GLY A 142 -39.46 -4.65 -0.56
N ALA A 143 -38.25 -4.25 -0.25
CA ALA A 143 -37.12 -5.13 -0.04
C ALA A 143 -37.08 -5.73 1.37
N ALA A 144 -36.43 -6.88 1.54
CA ALA A 144 -35.96 -7.38 2.82
C ALA A 144 -34.64 -6.70 3.22
N THR A 145 -34.25 -6.78 4.48
CA THR A 145 -33.00 -6.12 4.92
C THR A 145 -32.21 -6.97 5.90
N ILE A 146 -30.88 -6.97 5.71
CA ILE A 146 -29.96 -7.39 6.76
C ILE A 146 -29.82 -6.26 7.76
N VAL A 147 -29.93 -6.59 9.04
CA VAL A 147 -29.72 -5.70 10.18
C VAL A 147 -28.50 -6.17 10.94
N MET A 148 -27.42 -5.41 10.86
CA MET A 148 -26.20 -5.75 11.58
C MET A 148 -26.35 -5.45 13.07
N ALA A 149 -25.82 -6.32 13.92
CA ALA A 149 -25.66 -6.05 15.36
C ALA A 149 -24.55 -5.02 15.60
N PHE A 150 -24.86 -3.77 15.27
CA PHE A 150 -23.94 -2.63 15.30
C PHE A 150 -24.72 -1.39 15.77
N ASP A 151 -24.32 -0.82 16.89
CA ASP A 151 -24.91 0.39 17.46
C ASP A 151 -23.92 1.55 17.54
N GLU A 152 -24.28 2.60 18.22
CA GLU A 152 -23.49 3.82 18.39
C GLU A 152 -22.15 3.58 19.11
N GLU A 153 -22.04 2.49 19.89
CA GLU A 153 -20.80 2.11 20.59
C GLU A 153 -19.88 1.21 19.74
N GLY A 154 -20.40 0.61 18.68
CA GLY A 154 -19.62 -0.25 17.78
C GLY A 154 -20.29 -1.60 17.48
N GLN A 155 -19.56 -2.47 16.78
CA GLN A 155 -20.03 -3.84 16.48
C GLN A 155 -20.15 -4.66 17.77
N ALA A 156 -21.22 -5.45 17.86
CA ALA A 156 -21.42 -6.36 18.99
C ALA A 156 -20.44 -7.52 18.93
N ASP A 157 -19.56 -7.63 19.89
CA ASP A 157 -18.52 -8.65 20.03
C ASP A 157 -18.90 -9.74 21.04
N THR A 158 -19.73 -9.43 22.04
CA THR A 158 -20.19 -10.35 23.09
C THR A 158 -21.61 -10.86 22.83
N TYR A 159 -21.95 -12.02 23.38
CA TYR A 159 -23.31 -12.57 23.31
C TYR A 159 -24.37 -11.56 23.76
N GLN A 160 -24.16 -10.90 24.91
CA GLN A 160 -25.13 -9.96 25.47
C GLN A 160 -25.38 -8.77 24.57
N ARG A 161 -24.34 -8.11 24.07
CA ARG A 161 -24.47 -7.01 23.12
C ARG A 161 -25.19 -7.39 21.84
N ARG A 162 -24.90 -8.61 21.32
CA ARG A 162 -25.58 -9.12 20.11
C ARG A 162 -27.10 -9.20 20.30
N ILE A 163 -27.56 -9.80 21.40
CA ILE A 163 -29.00 -9.94 21.65
C ILE A 163 -29.66 -8.60 22.00
N ASP A 164 -29.01 -7.72 22.73
CA ASP A 164 -29.55 -6.43 23.10
C ASP A 164 -29.74 -5.53 21.86
N ILE A 165 -28.75 -5.43 20.98
CA ILE A 165 -28.82 -4.67 19.74
C ILE A 165 -29.86 -5.26 18.77
N CYS A 166 -29.88 -6.59 18.59
CA CYS A 166 -30.88 -7.24 17.74
C CYS A 166 -32.29 -7.02 18.26
N LYS A 167 -32.49 -7.09 19.59
CA LYS A 167 -33.78 -6.83 20.21
C LYS A 167 -34.24 -5.39 20.02
N ARG A 168 -33.35 -4.42 20.30
CA ARG A 168 -33.62 -2.99 20.12
C ARG A 168 -33.96 -2.69 18.65
N SER A 169 -33.18 -3.20 17.71
CA SER A 169 -33.45 -3.03 16.29
C SER A 169 -34.78 -3.65 15.87
N TYR A 170 -35.10 -4.85 16.36
CA TYR A 170 -36.38 -5.51 16.10
C TYR A 170 -37.56 -4.71 16.60
N ASP A 171 -37.50 -4.21 17.87
CA ASP A 171 -38.57 -3.45 18.49
C ASP A 171 -38.85 -2.15 17.71
N ILE A 172 -37.81 -1.44 17.26
CA ILE A 172 -37.93 -0.24 16.42
C ILE A 172 -38.55 -0.59 15.05
N LEU A 173 -38.03 -1.61 14.38
CA LEU A 173 -38.50 -1.98 13.03
C LEU A 173 -39.94 -2.42 13.03
N VAL A 174 -40.33 -3.30 13.95
CA VAL A 174 -41.68 -3.84 13.98
C VAL A 174 -42.69 -2.86 14.55
N ASN A 175 -42.38 -2.21 15.69
CA ASN A 175 -43.34 -1.39 16.44
C ASN A 175 -43.39 0.06 15.94
N GLU A 176 -42.29 0.65 15.48
CA GLU A 176 -42.25 2.05 15.06
C GLU A 176 -42.35 2.21 13.54
N VAL A 177 -41.58 1.46 12.81
CA VAL A 177 -41.56 1.50 11.32
C VAL A 177 -42.71 0.66 10.74
N GLY A 178 -43.16 -0.36 11.46
CA GLY A 178 -44.12 -1.35 10.96
C GLY A 178 -43.50 -2.22 9.84
N PHE A 179 -42.21 -2.51 9.94
CA PHE A 179 -41.50 -3.37 9.00
C PHE A 179 -41.98 -4.81 9.16
N PRO A 180 -42.20 -5.57 8.07
CA PRO A 180 -42.60 -6.96 8.18
C PRO A 180 -41.53 -7.79 8.91
N ALA A 181 -41.87 -8.42 10.02
CA ALA A 181 -40.92 -9.22 10.80
C ALA A 181 -40.25 -10.34 10.00
N ALA A 182 -40.94 -10.91 8.99
CA ALA A 182 -40.41 -11.95 8.12
C ALA A 182 -39.31 -11.44 7.14
N ASP A 183 -39.27 -10.13 6.90
CA ASP A 183 -38.32 -9.46 6.00
C ASP A 183 -37.07 -8.92 6.75
N ILE A 184 -36.98 -9.13 8.07
CA ILE A 184 -35.83 -8.78 8.91
C ILE A 184 -34.89 -9.97 8.95
N ILE A 185 -33.62 -9.73 8.58
CA ILE A 185 -32.56 -10.73 8.60
C ILE A 185 -31.46 -10.17 9.51
N PHE A 186 -31.18 -10.76 10.66
CA PHE A 186 -30.12 -10.31 11.55
C PHE A 186 -28.77 -10.89 11.15
N ASP A 187 -27.74 -10.05 11.17
CA ASP A 187 -26.33 -10.47 11.19
C ASP A 187 -25.73 -10.12 12.57
N PRO A 188 -25.63 -11.12 13.48
CA PRO A 188 -25.08 -10.91 14.81
C PRO A 188 -23.54 -10.82 14.82
N ASN A 189 -22.90 -10.56 13.70
CA ASN A 189 -21.46 -10.45 13.43
C ASN A 189 -20.67 -11.76 13.61
N ILE A 190 -20.11 -12.26 12.53
CA ILE A 190 -19.13 -13.35 12.54
C ILE A 190 -17.73 -12.73 12.57
N PHE A 191 -17.00 -12.95 13.66
CA PHE A 191 -15.63 -12.50 13.85
C PHE A 191 -14.63 -13.65 13.69
N PRO A 192 -13.35 -13.30 13.37
CA PRO A 192 -12.28 -14.29 13.31
C PRO A 192 -12.07 -14.98 14.67
N VAL A 193 -11.89 -16.29 14.64
CA VAL A 193 -11.42 -17.07 15.80
C VAL A 193 -9.97 -17.52 15.64
N ALA A 194 -9.38 -18.12 16.66
CA ALA A 194 -7.97 -18.52 16.68
C ALA A 194 -6.98 -17.40 16.38
N THR A 195 -7.23 -16.21 16.93
CA THR A 195 -6.40 -15.01 16.76
C THR A 195 -5.27 -14.93 17.80
N GLY A 196 -5.27 -15.80 18.82
CA GLY A 196 -4.37 -15.74 19.96
C GLY A 196 -4.81 -14.79 21.08
N LEU A 197 -5.91 -14.02 20.89
CA LEU A 197 -6.47 -13.13 21.89
C LEU A 197 -7.52 -13.87 22.74
N GLU A 198 -7.46 -13.73 24.07
CA GLU A 198 -8.35 -14.38 25.03
C GLU A 198 -9.82 -14.01 24.81
N GLU A 199 -10.09 -12.73 24.56
CA GLU A 199 -11.41 -12.17 24.29
C GLU A 199 -12.08 -12.71 23.02
N HIS A 200 -11.30 -13.25 22.08
CA HIS A 200 -11.82 -13.79 20.81
C HIS A 200 -12.23 -15.27 20.87
N LYS A 201 -11.92 -15.96 21.95
CA LYS A 201 -12.18 -17.40 22.10
C LYS A 201 -13.65 -17.76 21.98
N ASN A 202 -14.56 -16.89 22.42
CA ASN A 202 -15.98 -17.16 22.44
C ASN A 202 -16.74 -16.65 21.21
N TYR A 203 -16.12 -15.99 20.25
CA TYR A 203 -16.82 -15.30 19.17
C TYR A 203 -17.75 -16.20 18.34
N ALA A 204 -17.33 -17.41 17.98
CA ALA A 204 -18.15 -18.35 17.26
C ALA A 204 -19.27 -18.94 18.16
N LEU A 205 -18.93 -19.31 19.39
CA LEU A 205 -19.90 -19.84 20.36
C LEU A 205 -20.99 -18.81 20.71
N ASP A 206 -20.59 -17.55 20.86
CA ASP A 206 -21.52 -16.44 21.14
C ASP A 206 -22.40 -16.14 19.92
N PHE A 207 -21.91 -16.32 18.70
CA PHE A 207 -22.74 -16.25 17.48
C PHE A 207 -23.81 -17.34 17.48
N PHE A 208 -23.44 -18.57 17.80
CA PHE A 208 -24.39 -19.71 17.84
C PHE A 208 -25.49 -19.45 18.89
N LYS A 209 -25.11 -19.04 20.10
CA LYS A 209 -26.05 -18.70 21.17
C LYS A 209 -26.96 -17.53 20.82
N ALA A 210 -26.40 -16.47 20.20
CA ALA A 210 -27.18 -15.32 19.75
C ALA A 210 -28.18 -15.69 18.66
N THR A 211 -27.77 -16.56 17.70
CA THR A 211 -28.64 -17.10 16.67
C THR A 211 -29.82 -17.85 17.29
N ASP A 212 -29.56 -18.76 18.22
CA ASP A 212 -30.61 -19.51 18.94
C ASP A 212 -31.55 -18.58 19.71
N TRP A 213 -31.00 -17.58 20.38
CA TRP A 213 -31.80 -16.58 21.09
C TRP A 213 -32.71 -15.78 20.14
N ILE A 214 -32.17 -15.29 19.00
CA ILE A 214 -32.93 -14.54 18.00
C ILE A 214 -34.10 -15.38 17.48
N LYS A 215 -33.87 -16.64 17.14
CA LYS A 215 -34.90 -17.54 16.63
C LYS A 215 -36.03 -17.79 17.63
N ASN A 216 -35.71 -17.83 18.92
CA ASN A 216 -36.69 -18.09 19.99
C ASN A 216 -37.41 -16.81 20.50
N ASN A 217 -36.80 -15.62 20.36
CA ASN A 217 -37.30 -14.39 20.97
C ASN A 217 -37.78 -13.31 19.99
N LEU A 218 -37.38 -13.39 18.71
CA LEU A 218 -37.71 -12.41 17.66
C LEU A 218 -38.55 -13.07 16.56
N PRO A 219 -39.89 -13.23 16.74
CA PRO A 219 -40.72 -14.01 15.87
C PRO A 219 -40.69 -13.54 14.41
N GLY A 220 -40.45 -14.45 13.47
CA GLY A 220 -40.38 -14.18 12.03
C GLY A 220 -39.01 -13.81 11.51
N ALA A 221 -38.12 -13.25 12.33
CA ALA A 221 -36.80 -12.85 11.92
C ALA A 221 -35.95 -14.04 11.41
N LYS A 222 -35.07 -13.74 10.46
CA LYS A 222 -34.09 -14.67 9.91
C LYS A 222 -32.71 -14.30 10.42
N VAL A 223 -31.72 -15.22 10.25
CA VAL A 223 -30.32 -15.00 10.63
C VAL A 223 -29.41 -15.30 9.46
N SER A 224 -28.48 -14.39 9.23
CA SER A 224 -27.42 -14.47 8.22
C SER A 224 -26.06 -14.16 8.82
N GLY A 225 -25.00 -14.20 8.02
CA GLY A 225 -23.67 -13.75 8.39
C GLY A 225 -22.61 -14.04 7.33
N GLY A 226 -21.52 -13.27 7.36
CA GLY A 226 -20.35 -13.46 6.49
C GLY A 226 -19.47 -14.60 6.98
N VAL A 227 -19.73 -15.84 6.54
CA VAL A 227 -19.10 -17.07 7.03
C VAL A 227 -17.58 -17.07 6.85
N SER A 228 -17.09 -16.50 5.75
CA SER A 228 -15.65 -16.42 5.44
C SER A 228 -14.83 -15.69 6.51
N ASN A 229 -15.46 -14.85 7.33
CA ASN A 229 -14.79 -14.10 8.41
C ASN A 229 -14.27 -15.01 9.52
N VAL A 230 -14.95 -16.11 9.84
CA VAL A 230 -14.57 -17.01 10.95
C VAL A 230 -13.14 -17.54 10.83
N SER A 231 -12.70 -17.78 9.59
CA SER A 231 -11.42 -18.39 9.25
C SER A 231 -10.33 -17.38 8.87
N PHE A 232 -10.52 -16.12 9.17
CA PHE A 232 -9.62 -15.04 8.75
C PHE A 232 -8.18 -15.25 9.24
N SER A 233 -8.01 -15.83 10.42
CA SER A 233 -6.70 -16.17 11.01
C SER A 233 -5.93 -17.23 10.20
N PHE A 234 -6.61 -18.02 9.37
CA PHE A 234 -6.04 -19.07 8.53
C PHE A 234 -6.00 -18.73 7.04
N ARG A 235 -6.05 -17.44 6.67
CA ARG A 235 -5.88 -17.02 5.28
C ARG A 235 -4.58 -17.57 4.70
N GLY A 236 -4.68 -18.23 3.54
CA GLY A 236 -3.56 -18.91 2.88
C GLY A 236 -3.45 -20.42 3.20
N ASN A 237 -4.35 -20.96 4.04
CA ASN A 237 -4.50 -22.40 4.25
C ASN A 237 -5.94 -22.81 3.92
N ASN A 238 -6.22 -23.08 2.65
CA ASN A 238 -7.58 -23.36 2.18
C ASN A 238 -8.18 -24.59 2.83
N THR A 239 -7.40 -25.66 3.05
CA THR A 239 -7.88 -26.90 3.71
C THR A 239 -8.43 -26.62 5.10
N VAL A 240 -7.71 -25.85 5.94
CA VAL A 240 -8.19 -25.49 7.27
C VAL A 240 -9.40 -24.54 7.16
N ARG A 241 -9.39 -23.59 6.24
CA ARG A 241 -10.50 -22.65 6.04
C ARG A 241 -11.78 -23.33 5.60
N GLU A 242 -11.70 -24.22 4.63
CA GLU A 242 -12.85 -25.02 4.14
C GLU A 242 -13.45 -25.85 5.28
N ALA A 243 -12.60 -26.53 6.08
CA ALA A 243 -13.04 -27.25 7.26
C ALA A 243 -13.69 -26.33 8.31
N MET A 244 -13.14 -25.13 8.53
CA MET A 244 -13.71 -24.14 9.46
C MET A 244 -15.07 -23.61 8.97
N HIS A 245 -15.21 -23.30 7.68
CA HIS A 245 -16.48 -22.84 7.10
C HIS A 245 -17.56 -23.91 7.24
N SER A 246 -17.24 -25.14 6.85
CA SER A 246 -18.18 -26.25 6.89
C SER A 246 -18.58 -26.64 8.30
N SER A 247 -17.62 -26.69 9.23
CA SER A 247 -17.90 -26.94 10.65
C SER A 247 -18.69 -25.81 11.31
N PHE A 248 -18.32 -24.55 11.03
CA PHE A 248 -19.08 -23.39 11.52
C PHE A 248 -20.54 -23.42 11.04
N LEU A 249 -20.76 -23.63 9.75
CA LEU A 249 -22.10 -23.72 9.16
C LEU A 249 -22.90 -24.87 9.77
N TYR A 250 -22.30 -26.04 9.95
CA TYR A 250 -22.97 -27.18 10.59
C TYR A 250 -23.52 -26.81 11.98
N HIS A 251 -22.74 -26.12 12.80
CA HIS A 251 -23.20 -25.66 14.12
C HIS A 251 -24.19 -24.49 14.02
N ALA A 252 -23.93 -23.50 13.19
CA ALA A 252 -24.80 -22.34 13.03
C ALA A 252 -26.19 -22.71 12.51
N ILE A 253 -26.28 -23.61 11.54
CA ILE A 253 -27.57 -24.14 11.01
C ILE A 253 -28.32 -24.87 12.11
N LYS A 254 -27.65 -25.69 12.92
CA LYS A 254 -28.29 -26.35 14.08
C LYS A 254 -28.89 -25.37 15.09
N HIS A 255 -28.31 -24.18 15.22
CA HIS A 255 -28.84 -23.10 16.07
C HIS A 255 -29.82 -22.18 15.35
N GLY A 256 -30.19 -22.51 14.08
CA GLY A 256 -31.25 -21.84 13.33
C GLY A 256 -30.79 -20.73 12.37
N MET A 257 -29.53 -20.72 11.96
CA MET A 257 -29.06 -19.83 10.88
C MET A 257 -29.73 -20.18 9.57
N ASP A 258 -30.40 -19.24 8.93
CA ASP A 258 -31.23 -19.46 7.74
C ASP A 258 -30.43 -19.31 6.44
N MET A 259 -29.45 -18.43 6.40
CA MET A 259 -28.65 -18.13 5.19
C MET A 259 -27.23 -17.67 5.55
N GLY A 260 -26.31 -17.69 4.58
CA GLY A 260 -24.96 -17.26 4.80
C GLY A 260 -24.27 -16.76 3.55
N ILE A 261 -23.49 -15.70 3.71
CA ILE A 261 -22.64 -15.13 2.67
C ILE A 261 -21.33 -15.93 2.66
N VAL A 262 -21.15 -16.73 1.62
CA VAL A 262 -20.03 -17.68 1.53
C VAL A 262 -19.73 -18.01 0.06
N ASN A 263 -18.47 -18.35 -0.22
CA ASN A 263 -18.10 -18.90 -1.51
C ASN A 263 -18.53 -20.39 -1.57
N PRO A 264 -19.53 -20.79 -2.38
CA PRO A 264 -19.99 -22.17 -2.46
C PRO A 264 -18.88 -23.18 -2.83
N ALA A 265 -17.87 -22.74 -3.58
CA ALA A 265 -16.72 -23.56 -3.98
C ALA A 265 -15.70 -23.79 -2.84
N MET A 266 -15.90 -23.19 -1.67
CA MET A 266 -15.04 -23.35 -0.47
C MET A 266 -15.81 -24.03 0.69
N LEU A 267 -16.74 -24.87 0.37
CA LEU A 267 -17.49 -25.69 1.33
C LEU A 267 -17.19 -27.18 1.08
N GLU A 268 -16.65 -27.84 2.09
CA GLU A 268 -16.46 -29.29 2.12
C GLU A 268 -17.67 -29.96 2.79
N ILE A 269 -17.95 -31.21 2.45
CA ILE A 269 -19.00 -31.97 3.16
C ILE A 269 -18.49 -32.24 4.59
N TYR A 270 -19.24 -31.81 5.61
CA TYR A 270 -18.83 -31.91 7.01
C TYR A 270 -18.35 -33.30 7.44
N SER A 271 -19.01 -34.37 6.94
CA SER A 271 -18.65 -35.76 7.21
C SER A 271 -17.34 -36.21 6.54
N ASP A 272 -16.88 -35.48 5.52
CA ASP A 272 -15.70 -35.83 4.74
C ASP A 272 -14.45 -35.14 5.24
N ILE A 273 -14.61 -34.18 6.16
CA ILE A 273 -13.50 -33.51 6.83
C ILE A 273 -12.72 -34.54 7.66
N PRO A 274 -11.39 -34.63 7.46
CA PRO A 274 -10.56 -35.53 8.27
C PRO A 274 -10.79 -35.34 9.76
N LYS A 275 -11.09 -36.42 10.48
CA LYS A 275 -11.49 -36.35 11.90
C LYS A 275 -10.50 -35.57 12.76
N GLU A 276 -9.22 -35.71 12.51
CA GLU A 276 -8.17 -35.01 13.27
C GLU A 276 -8.23 -33.50 13.05
N LEU A 277 -8.53 -33.03 11.85
CA LEU A 277 -8.73 -31.62 11.54
C LEU A 277 -10.04 -31.13 12.14
N LEU A 278 -11.12 -31.89 11.95
CA LEU A 278 -12.45 -31.55 12.46
C LEU A 278 -12.44 -31.37 13.99
N ASP A 279 -11.83 -32.30 14.74
CA ASP A 279 -11.76 -32.24 16.20
C ASP A 279 -11.06 -30.95 16.66
N ARG A 280 -9.96 -30.53 15.99
CA ARG A 280 -9.24 -29.30 16.32
C ARG A 280 -10.00 -28.03 15.92
N VAL A 281 -10.66 -28.04 14.77
CA VAL A 281 -11.51 -26.94 14.33
C VAL A 281 -12.67 -26.73 15.30
N GLU A 282 -13.33 -27.82 15.71
CA GLU A 282 -14.44 -27.74 16.68
C GLU A 282 -13.97 -27.36 18.08
N ASP A 283 -12.78 -27.77 18.51
CA ASP A 283 -12.19 -27.32 19.79
C ASP A 283 -12.08 -25.78 19.82
N VAL A 284 -11.73 -25.17 18.68
CA VAL A 284 -11.66 -23.70 18.54
C VAL A 284 -13.05 -23.07 18.44
N LEU A 285 -13.93 -23.55 17.54
CA LEU A 285 -15.24 -22.95 17.31
C LEU A 285 -16.15 -23.02 18.53
N LEU A 286 -16.03 -24.08 19.31
CA LEU A 286 -16.87 -24.33 20.49
C LEU A 286 -16.15 -24.01 21.82
N ASN A 287 -14.93 -23.49 21.74
CA ASN A 287 -14.08 -23.15 22.90
C ASN A 287 -14.02 -24.30 23.92
N ARG A 288 -13.72 -25.52 23.44
CA ARG A 288 -13.71 -26.73 24.28
C ARG A 288 -12.48 -26.86 25.16
N ARG A 289 -11.40 -26.12 24.82
CA ARG A 289 -10.07 -26.23 25.44
C ARG A 289 -9.34 -24.90 25.41
N ASP A 290 -8.56 -24.62 26.44
CA ASP A 290 -7.76 -23.38 26.49
C ASP A 290 -6.63 -23.34 25.46
N ASP A 291 -6.05 -24.50 25.09
CA ASP A 291 -4.98 -24.68 24.11
C ASP A 291 -5.50 -24.93 22.67
N ALA A 292 -6.80 -24.76 22.42
CA ALA A 292 -7.42 -25.07 21.13
C ALA A 292 -6.77 -24.31 19.97
N THR A 293 -6.49 -23.02 20.15
CA THR A 293 -5.88 -22.16 19.13
C THR A 293 -4.48 -22.64 18.76
N GLU A 294 -3.62 -22.90 19.76
CA GLU A 294 -2.24 -23.37 19.54
C GLU A 294 -2.24 -24.72 18.80
N ARG A 295 -3.05 -25.66 19.25
CA ARG A 295 -3.18 -26.98 18.62
C ARG A 295 -3.67 -26.93 17.17
N LEU A 296 -4.57 -26.02 16.82
CA LEU A 296 -5.01 -25.85 15.44
C LEU A 296 -3.95 -25.15 14.60
N LEU A 297 -3.21 -24.18 15.18
CA LEU A 297 -2.08 -23.51 14.50
C LEU A 297 -0.95 -24.49 14.22
N ASP A 298 -0.53 -25.29 15.20
CA ASP A 298 0.50 -26.33 15.04
C ASP A 298 0.08 -27.36 13.98
N PHE A 299 -1.17 -27.76 13.99
CA PHE A 299 -1.69 -28.67 12.99
C PHE A 299 -1.78 -28.02 11.60
N ALA A 300 -2.19 -26.77 11.54
CA ALA A 300 -2.21 -26.00 10.29
C ALA A 300 -0.81 -25.82 9.69
N GLU A 301 0.21 -25.68 10.54
CA GLU A 301 1.62 -25.66 10.12
C GLU A 301 2.08 -27.06 9.69
N SER A 302 1.67 -28.13 10.39
CA SER A 302 1.99 -29.50 10.02
C SER A 302 1.29 -29.95 8.74
N VAL A 303 0.07 -29.50 8.48
CA VAL A 303 -0.66 -29.73 7.22
C VAL A 303 -0.11 -28.87 6.10
N LYS A 304 0.38 -27.65 6.39
CA LYS A 304 1.29 -26.91 5.49
C LYS A 304 2.63 -27.60 5.36
N GLY A 305 3.12 -28.29 6.39
CA GLY A 305 4.37 -29.03 6.44
C GLY A 305 4.30 -30.44 5.84
N ASN A 306 3.11 -31.02 5.64
CA ASN A 306 2.88 -32.17 4.77
C ASN A 306 2.80 -31.79 3.29
N THR A 307 2.80 -30.49 2.96
CA THR A 307 3.48 -29.96 1.81
C THR A 307 4.93 -29.65 2.21
N LYS A 308 5.76 -30.70 2.29
CA LYS A 308 7.23 -30.67 2.46
C LYS A 308 7.76 -30.22 3.83
N GLU A 309 8.09 -31.18 4.72
CA GLU A 309 9.47 -31.19 5.23
C GLU A 309 10.39 -30.71 4.12
N LYS A 310 11.30 -29.77 4.40
CA LYS A 310 12.54 -29.59 3.67
C LYS A 310 13.42 -30.85 3.83
N LYS A 311 13.04 -31.99 3.27
CA LYS A 311 13.94 -32.72 2.41
C LYS A 311 14.13 -31.77 1.25
N VAL A 312 15.33 -31.25 1.09
CA VAL A 312 15.81 -30.73 -0.18
C VAL A 312 15.34 -31.77 -1.17
N ASP A 313 14.35 -31.42 -1.99
CA ASP A 313 13.86 -32.36 -3.00
C ASP A 313 14.93 -32.38 -4.08
N GLU A 314 15.95 -33.20 -3.85
CA GLU A 314 17.04 -33.41 -4.80
C GLU A 314 16.59 -34.23 -6.00
N ALA A 315 15.33 -34.58 -6.11
CA ALA A 315 14.78 -35.29 -7.28
C ALA A 315 15.05 -34.51 -8.58
N TRP A 316 15.04 -33.17 -8.50
CA TRP A 316 15.38 -32.33 -9.67
C TRP A 316 16.85 -32.46 -10.10
N ARG A 317 17.74 -32.91 -9.22
CA ARG A 317 19.16 -33.20 -9.56
C ARG A 317 19.31 -34.37 -10.54
N SER A 318 18.30 -35.24 -10.64
CA SER A 318 18.26 -36.34 -11.62
C SER A 318 17.79 -35.94 -13.03
N MET A 319 17.36 -34.68 -13.23
CA MET A 319 16.98 -34.14 -14.53
C MET A 319 18.22 -33.88 -15.37
N ASP A 320 18.03 -33.71 -16.69
CA ASP A 320 19.10 -33.21 -17.56
C ASP A 320 19.55 -31.80 -17.12
N VAL A 321 20.78 -31.43 -17.49
CA VAL A 321 21.40 -30.19 -17.02
C VAL A 321 20.63 -28.94 -17.45
N THR A 322 20.00 -28.92 -18.62
CA THR A 322 19.20 -27.79 -19.08
C THR A 322 17.99 -27.55 -18.21
N LYS A 323 17.31 -28.62 -17.78
CA LYS A 323 16.18 -28.57 -16.85
C LYS A 323 16.62 -28.26 -15.41
N ARG A 324 17.82 -28.66 -15.02
CA ARG A 324 18.37 -28.27 -13.72
C ARG A 324 18.67 -26.77 -13.67
N LEU A 325 19.23 -26.20 -14.73
CA LEU A 325 19.46 -24.75 -14.85
C LEU A 325 18.15 -23.97 -14.82
N GLU A 326 17.15 -24.39 -15.62
CA GLU A 326 15.80 -23.79 -15.58
C GLU A 326 15.20 -23.84 -14.17
N HIS A 327 15.25 -25.01 -13.50
CA HIS A 327 14.73 -25.18 -12.15
C HIS A 327 15.48 -24.29 -11.14
N ALA A 328 16.80 -24.21 -11.21
CA ALA A 328 17.62 -23.38 -10.35
C ALA A 328 17.26 -21.90 -10.49
N LEU A 329 17.02 -21.42 -11.71
CA LEU A 329 16.57 -20.06 -11.99
C LEU A 329 15.17 -19.81 -11.42
N VAL A 330 14.19 -20.66 -11.71
CA VAL A 330 12.80 -20.48 -11.24
C VAL A 330 12.70 -20.54 -9.71
N LYS A 331 13.56 -21.33 -9.03
CA LYS A 331 13.56 -21.47 -7.57
C LYS A 331 14.56 -20.57 -6.85
N GLY A 332 15.43 -19.86 -7.58
CA GLY A 332 16.46 -19.01 -7.00
C GLY A 332 17.58 -19.78 -6.27
N ILE A 333 17.89 -21.00 -6.70
CA ILE A 333 18.88 -21.90 -6.07
C ILE A 333 20.27 -21.64 -6.65
N VAL A 334 21.22 -21.17 -5.85
CA VAL A 334 22.60 -20.83 -6.27
C VAL A 334 23.62 -21.94 -5.96
N GLU A 335 23.25 -22.93 -5.16
CA GLU A 335 24.17 -23.89 -4.56
C GLU A 335 24.89 -24.74 -5.60
N PHE A 336 24.20 -25.18 -6.65
CA PHE A 336 24.73 -26.05 -7.69
C PHE A 336 25.01 -25.35 -9.01
N ILE A 337 24.85 -24.03 -9.10
CA ILE A 337 24.80 -23.32 -10.36
C ILE A 337 26.13 -23.39 -11.12
N ASP A 338 27.28 -23.30 -10.42
CA ASP A 338 28.58 -23.34 -11.05
C ASP A 338 28.84 -24.72 -11.69
N GLN A 339 28.46 -25.80 -10.96
CA GLN A 339 28.59 -27.19 -11.42
C GLN A 339 27.67 -27.44 -12.62
N ASP A 340 26.42 -27.04 -12.57
CA ASP A 340 25.45 -27.26 -13.66
C ASP A 340 25.76 -26.39 -14.87
N THR A 341 26.31 -25.20 -14.67
CA THR A 341 26.78 -24.32 -15.76
C THR A 341 28.00 -24.93 -16.46
N GLU A 342 28.95 -25.51 -15.71
CA GLU A 342 30.09 -26.19 -16.29
C GLU A 342 29.69 -27.43 -17.10
N GLU A 343 28.78 -28.25 -16.58
CA GLU A 343 28.25 -29.41 -17.26
C GLU A 343 27.54 -28.99 -18.57
N ALA A 344 26.74 -27.94 -18.53
CA ALA A 344 26.09 -27.38 -19.72
C ALA A 344 27.15 -26.86 -20.72
N ARG A 345 28.18 -26.12 -20.25
CA ARG A 345 29.24 -25.60 -21.10
C ARG A 345 29.95 -26.72 -21.90
N GLN A 346 30.16 -27.90 -21.29
CA GLN A 346 30.75 -29.04 -21.94
C GLN A 346 29.81 -29.74 -22.95
N MET A 347 28.50 -29.56 -22.84
CA MET A 347 27.49 -30.12 -23.76
C MET A 347 27.23 -29.25 -24.97
N PHE A 348 27.45 -27.94 -24.89
CA PHE A 348 27.20 -26.99 -25.96
C PHE A 348 28.53 -26.62 -26.66
N ASP A 349 28.49 -26.43 -27.98
CA ASP A 349 29.67 -26.12 -28.79
C ASP A 349 30.31 -24.77 -28.44
N LYS A 350 29.51 -23.83 -27.93
CA LYS A 350 29.92 -22.48 -27.51
C LYS A 350 29.41 -22.13 -26.15
N PRO A 351 30.21 -21.45 -25.31
CA PRO A 351 29.73 -20.94 -24.00
C PRO A 351 28.51 -20.02 -24.09
N LEU A 352 28.42 -19.22 -25.16
CA LEU A 352 27.30 -18.34 -25.43
C LEU A 352 25.97 -19.11 -25.56
N SER A 353 25.98 -20.31 -26.15
CA SER A 353 24.76 -21.12 -26.31
C SER A 353 24.17 -21.61 -24.99
N VAL A 354 24.94 -21.64 -23.90
CA VAL A 354 24.42 -21.94 -22.56
C VAL A 354 23.61 -20.76 -22.05
N ILE A 355 24.03 -19.54 -22.35
CA ILE A 355 23.33 -18.31 -21.98
C ILE A 355 22.05 -18.18 -22.80
N GLU A 356 22.17 -18.22 -24.15
CA GLU A 356 21.06 -18.02 -25.10
C GLU A 356 20.02 -19.16 -25.08
N GLY A 357 20.38 -20.34 -24.60
CA GLY A 357 19.51 -21.50 -24.45
C GLY A 357 19.01 -21.63 -23.00
N PRO A 358 19.50 -22.62 -22.23
CA PRO A 358 18.89 -23.04 -20.97
C PRO A 358 18.79 -21.92 -19.92
N LEU A 359 19.75 -20.98 -19.88
CA LEU A 359 19.68 -19.88 -18.90
C LEU A 359 18.60 -18.86 -19.30
N MET A 360 18.54 -18.47 -20.57
CA MET A 360 17.49 -17.56 -21.05
C MET A 360 16.11 -18.22 -21.06
N ASP A 361 16.00 -19.49 -21.37
CA ASP A 361 14.73 -20.22 -21.28
C ASP A 361 14.19 -20.21 -19.86
N GLY A 362 15.05 -20.47 -18.87
CA GLY A 362 14.68 -20.38 -17.47
C GLY A 362 14.26 -18.97 -17.04
N MET A 363 14.96 -17.94 -17.53
CA MET A 363 14.59 -16.54 -17.24
C MET A 363 13.31 -16.11 -17.95
N ASN A 364 13.02 -16.60 -19.14
CA ASN A 364 11.73 -16.37 -19.80
C ASN A 364 10.57 -16.92 -18.96
N VAL A 365 10.71 -18.14 -18.40
CA VAL A 365 9.72 -18.71 -17.47
C VAL A 365 9.55 -17.83 -16.24
N VAL A 366 10.64 -17.31 -15.67
CA VAL A 366 10.58 -16.36 -14.54
C VAL A 366 9.84 -15.09 -14.95
N GLY A 367 10.11 -14.53 -16.12
CA GLY A 367 9.45 -13.34 -16.66
C GLY A 367 7.94 -13.53 -16.85
N ASP A 368 7.54 -14.66 -17.43
CA ASP A 368 6.12 -15.01 -17.63
C ASP A 368 5.40 -15.15 -16.29
N LEU A 369 5.98 -15.89 -15.34
CA LEU A 369 5.41 -16.05 -13.99
C LEU A 369 5.29 -14.72 -13.24
N PHE A 370 6.24 -13.82 -13.42
CA PHE A 370 6.19 -12.48 -12.83
C PHE A 370 5.12 -11.62 -13.51
N GLY A 371 5.05 -11.61 -14.84
CA GLY A 371 4.03 -10.90 -15.62
C GLY A 371 2.60 -11.36 -15.30
N GLU A 372 2.41 -12.66 -15.08
CA GLU A 372 1.13 -13.26 -14.66
C GLU A 372 0.80 -13.04 -13.17
N GLY A 373 1.71 -12.45 -12.40
CA GLY A 373 1.56 -12.24 -10.96
C GLY A 373 1.61 -13.53 -10.12
N LYS A 374 2.16 -14.61 -10.66
CA LYS A 374 2.41 -15.89 -9.99
C LYS A 374 3.77 -15.94 -9.28
N MET A 375 4.68 -15.07 -9.66
CA MET A 375 5.98 -14.84 -9.02
C MET A 375 6.06 -13.39 -8.54
N PHE A 376 6.80 -13.11 -7.47
CA PHE A 376 6.91 -11.79 -6.88
C PHE A 376 8.34 -11.28 -6.97
N LEU A 377 8.52 -9.96 -6.86
CA LEU A 377 9.80 -9.29 -7.03
C LEU A 377 10.95 -9.91 -6.22
N PRO A 378 10.81 -10.28 -4.93
CA PRO A 378 11.89 -10.94 -4.18
C PRO A 378 12.38 -12.24 -4.84
N GLN A 379 11.48 -13.01 -5.44
CA GLN A 379 11.81 -14.25 -6.13
C GLN A 379 12.56 -13.96 -7.44
N VAL A 380 12.10 -12.96 -8.21
CA VAL A 380 12.77 -12.53 -9.45
C VAL A 380 14.20 -12.07 -9.15
N VAL A 381 14.41 -11.30 -8.08
CA VAL A 381 15.75 -10.85 -7.67
C VAL A 381 16.65 -12.03 -7.26
N LYS A 382 16.10 -13.06 -6.61
CA LYS A 382 16.82 -14.31 -6.31
C LYS A 382 17.18 -15.07 -7.59
N SER A 383 16.27 -15.16 -8.57
CA SER A 383 16.52 -15.76 -9.90
C SER A 383 17.62 -15.01 -10.66
N ALA A 384 17.61 -13.67 -10.59
CA ALA A 384 18.64 -12.82 -11.16
C ALA A 384 20.04 -13.13 -10.62
N ARG A 385 20.16 -13.38 -9.33
CA ARG A 385 21.41 -13.80 -8.70
C ARG A 385 21.95 -15.11 -9.29
N VAL A 386 21.05 -16.08 -9.52
CA VAL A 386 21.41 -17.36 -10.15
C VAL A 386 21.96 -17.10 -11.56
N MET A 387 21.25 -16.29 -12.35
CA MET A 387 21.67 -15.92 -13.72
C MET A 387 23.03 -15.22 -13.71
N LYS A 388 23.21 -14.18 -12.90
CA LYS A 388 24.48 -13.43 -12.81
C LYS A 388 25.64 -14.34 -12.43
N LYS A 389 25.43 -15.29 -11.51
CA LYS A 389 26.45 -16.22 -11.07
C LYS A 389 26.85 -17.19 -12.20
N ALA A 390 25.86 -17.71 -12.93
CA ALA A 390 26.12 -18.57 -14.10
C ALA A 390 26.88 -17.83 -15.21
N VAL A 391 26.47 -16.60 -15.52
CA VAL A 391 27.15 -15.75 -16.51
C VAL A 391 28.58 -15.42 -16.07
N ALA A 392 28.79 -15.05 -14.79
CA ALA A 392 30.12 -14.77 -14.24
C ALA A 392 31.04 -16.01 -14.37
N TYR A 393 30.51 -17.22 -14.18
CA TYR A 393 31.24 -18.46 -14.41
C TYR A 393 31.66 -18.64 -15.88
N LEU A 394 30.80 -18.24 -16.84
CA LEU A 394 31.04 -18.37 -18.27
C LEU A 394 31.93 -17.26 -18.87
N MET A 395 32.04 -16.09 -18.20
CA MET A 395 32.78 -14.93 -18.71
C MET A 395 34.21 -15.23 -19.18
N PRO A 396 35.06 -15.95 -18.43
CA PRO A 396 36.42 -16.27 -18.88
C PRO A 396 36.46 -17.03 -20.23
N TYR A 397 35.48 -17.91 -20.45
CA TYR A 397 35.36 -18.71 -21.68
C TYR A 397 34.78 -17.91 -22.84
N LEU A 398 33.94 -16.92 -22.57
CA LEU A 398 33.39 -16.01 -23.58
C LEU A 398 34.46 -15.02 -24.10
N GLU A 399 35.36 -14.57 -23.23
CA GLU A 399 36.49 -13.71 -23.61
C GLU A 399 37.49 -14.43 -24.52
N GLU A 400 37.67 -15.74 -24.34
CA GLU A 400 38.51 -16.57 -25.21
C GLU A 400 37.92 -16.75 -26.62
N ASP A 401 36.57 -16.83 -26.72
CA ASP A 401 35.89 -17.13 -27.99
C ASP A 401 35.64 -15.90 -28.88
N LYS A 402 35.91 -14.67 -28.42
CA LYS A 402 35.64 -13.40 -29.15
C LYS A 402 34.29 -13.36 -29.89
N ALA A 403 33.25 -13.93 -29.30
CA ALA A 403 31.92 -13.91 -29.87
C ALA A 403 31.17 -12.62 -29.45
N GLU A 404 30.59 -11.91 -30.42
CA GLU A 404 29.67 -10.82 -30.17
C GLU A 404 28.49 -11.37 -29.38
N SER A 405 28.32 -10.89 -28.14
CA SER A 405 27.12 -11.21 -27.34
C SER A 405 25.90 -10.49 -27.95
N SER A 406 24.92 -11.25 -28.39
CA SER A 406 23.64 -10.68 -28.81
C SER A 406 22.80 -10.26 -27.59
N SER A 407 23.01 -9.05 -27.04
CA SER A 407 22.07 -8.51 -26.08
C SER A 407 20.77 -8.12 -26.79
N ARG A 408 19.62 -8.25 -26.12
CA ARG A 408 18.31 -7.80 -26.64
C ARG A 408 18.24 -6.27 -26.80
N GLY A 409 19.23 -5.55 -26.29
CA GLY A 409 19.39 -4.10 -26.32
C GLY A 409 20.11 -3.58 -25.09
N LYS A 410 20.62 -2.36 -25.17
CA LYS A 410 21.36 -1.70 -24.10
C LYS A 410 20.50 -0.63 -23.43
N VAL A 411 20.35 -0.70 -22.12
CA VAL A 411 19.56 0.24 -21.32
C VAL A 411 20.45 0.97 -20.34
N LEU A 412 20.57 2.28 -20.47
CA LEU A 412 21.28 3.11 -19.52
C LEU A 412 20.32 3.55 -18.42
N MET A 413 20.73 3.37 -17.16
CA MET A 413 19.93 3.76 -15.98
C MET A 413 20.69 4.78 -15.13
N ALA A 414 19.98 5.80 -14.68
CA ALA A 414 20.55 6.81 -13.79
C ALA A 414 19.52 7.38 -12.81
N THR A 415 19.91 7.64 -11.57
CA THR A 415 19.19 8.57 -10.70
C THR A 415 19.70 9.98 -10.98
N VAL A 416 18.78 10.89 -11.29
CA VAL A 416 19.12 12.23 -11.78
C VAL A 416 19.91 13.05 -10.76
N LYS A 417 20.54 14.13 -11.22
CA LYS A 417 21.37 15.05 -10.44
C LYS A 417 20.66 15.48 -9.16
N GLY A 418 21.38 15.43 -8.05
CA GLY A 418 20.91 15.88 -6.73
C GLY A 418 20.03 14.88 -5.97
N ASP A 419 19.67 13.75 -6.57
CA ASP A 419 18.90 12.68 -5.92
C ASP A 419 19.79 11.47 -5.60
N VAL A 420 19.59 10.89 -4.41
CA VAL A 420 20.41 9.78 -3.88
C VAL A 420 19.63 8.46 -3.76
N HIS A 421 18.34 8.49 -4.10
CA HIS A 421 17.46 7.35 -3.92
C HIS A 421 17.55 6.40 -5.12
N ASP A 422 18.09 5.20 -4.93
CA ASP A 422 18.40 4.25 -5.99
C ASP A 422 17.69 2.90 -5.91
N ILE A 423 16.96 2.61 -4.83
CA ILE A 423 16.33 1.29 -4.64
C ILE A 423 15.44 0.93 -5.83
N GLY A 424 14.53 1.82 -6.23
CA GLY A 424 13.62 1.59 -7.37
C GLY A 424 14.38 1.40 -8.69
N LYS A 425 15.42 2.22 -8.94
CA LYS A 425 16.28 2.10 -10.13
C LYS A 425 17.00 0.75 -10.17
N ASN A 426 17.57 0.33 -9.04
CA ASN A 426 18.29 -0.93 -8.94
C ASN A 426 17.36 -2.13 -9.18
N ILE A 427 16.15 -2.09 -8.66
CA ILE A 427 15.12 -3.12 -8.91
C ILE A 427 14.82 -3.21 -10.42
N VAL A 428 14.56 -2.08 -11.08
CA VAL A 428 14.30 -2.05 -12.53
C VAL A 428 15.51 -2.57 -13.31
N GLY A 429 16.72 -2.16 -12.96
CA GLY A 429 17.96 -2.63 -13.57
C GLY A 429 18.12 -4.15 -13.47
N VAL A 430 17.85 -4.72 -12.29
CA VAL A 430 17.89 -6.18 -12.09
C VAL A 430 16.85 -6.88 -12.96
N VAL A 431 15.60 -6.40 -12.97
CA VAL A 431 14.53 -6.98 -13.79
C VAL A 431 14.84 -6.90 -15.28
N MET A 432 15.42 -5.80 -15.76
CA MET A 432 15.87 -5.66 -17.15
C MET A 432 16.99 -6.64 -17.51
N ALA A 433 18.04 -6.70 -16.68
CA ALA A 433 19.15 -7.61 -16.87
C ALA A 433 18.70 -9.08 -16.91
N CYS A 434 17.73 -9.46 -16.07
CA CYS A 434 17.12 -10.78 -16.04
C CYS A 434 16.39 -11.15 -17.35
N ASN A 435 15.94 -10.16 -18.10
CA ASN A 435 15.25 -10.34 -19.39
C ASN A 435 16.17 -10.14 -20.60
N GLY A 436 17.49 -10.24 -20.40
CA GLY A 436 18.49 -10.25 -21.49
C GLY A 436 18.89 -8.88 -22.02
N PHE A 437 18.55 -7.79 -21.29
CA PHE A 437 19.05 -6.45 -21.62
C PHE A 437 20.40 -6.20 -20.93
N GLU A 438 21.31 -5.56 -21.63
CA GLU A 438 22.55 -5.05 -21.06
C GLU A 438 22.22 -3.75 -20.29
N VAL A 439 22.36 -3.75 -18.96
CA VAL A 439 22.06 -2.60 -18.13
C VAL A 439 23.33 -1.87 -17.74
N ILE A 440 23.41 -0.59 -18.13
CA ILE A 440 24.51 0.32 -17.79
C ILE A 440 24.00 1.24 -16.68
N ASP A 441 24.38 0.94 -15.44
CA ASP A 441 23.96 1.72 -14.28
C ASP A 441 24.99 2.80 -13.95
N LEU A 442 24.63 4.07 -14.07
CA LEU A 442 25.47 5.21 -13.75
C LEU A 442 25.42 5.62 -12.26
N GLY A 443 24.58 4.97 -11.44
CA GLY A 443 24.42 5.27 -10.02
C GLY A 443 23.50 6.44 -9.76
N VAL A 444 23.84 7.23 -8.73
CA VAL A 444 23.02 8.34 -8.22
C VAL A 444 23.68 9.70 -8.48
N MET A 445 22.89 10.77 -8.35
CA MET A 445 23.35 12.16 -8.53
C MET A 445 24.01 12.43 -9.89
N VAL A 446 23.50 11.80 -10.95
CA VAL A 446 24.15 11.83 -12.28
C VAL A 446 23.70 13.07 -13.05
N PRO A 447 24.63 13.99 -13.44
CA PRO A 447 24.30 15.16 -14.26
C PRO A 447 23.86 14.76 -15.68
N ALA A 448 23.01 15.57 -16.31
CA ALA A 448 22.53 15.34 -17.68
C ALA A 448 23.66 15.12 -18.68
N GLU A 449 24.71 15.95 -18.64
CA GLU A 449 25.89 15.83 -19.51
C GLU A 449 26.51 14.44 -19.44
N LYS A 450 26.74 13.90 -18.22
CA LYS A 450 27.31 12.56 -18.03
C LYS A 450 26.36 11.46 -18.54
N ILE A 451 25.04 11.61 -18.35
CA ILE A 451 24.04 10.65 -18.88
C ILE A 451 24.14 10.59 -20.40
N LEU A 452 24.18 11.74 -21.07
CA LEU A 452 24.20 11.82 -22.52
C LEU A 452 25.55 11.39 -23.13
N ASP A 453 26.66 11.72 -22.49
CA ASP A 453 27.98 11.29 -22.91
C ASP A 453 28.15 9.77 -22.82
N GLU A 454 27.75 9.16 -21.70
CA GLU A 454 27.81 7.70 -21.57
C GLU A 454 26.79 7.02 -22.49
N ALA A 455 25.62 7.61 -22.73
CA ALA A 455 24.66 7.08 -23.70
C ALA A 455 25.24 6.97 -25.12
N ARG A 456 25.99 7.98 -25.57
CA ARG A 456 26.70 7.94 -26.87
C ARG A 456 27.85 6.96 -26.88
N LYS A 457 28.69 7.00 -25.83
CA LYS A 457 29.89 6.18 -25.73
C LYS A 457 29.58 4.69 -25.74
N GLN A 458 28.51 4.30 -25.06
CA GLN A 458 28.05 2.92 -24.92
C GLN A 458 27.09 2.48 -26.05
N GLU A 459 26.66 3.43 -26.90
CA GLU A 459 25.70 3.20 -27.98
C GLU A 459 24.41 2.53 -27.44
N VAL A 460 23.77 3.18 -26.46
CA VAL A 460 22.60 2.62 -25.82
C VAL A 460 21.33 2.80 -26.66
N ASP A 461 20.38 1.90 -26.49
CA ASP A 461 19.09 1.91 -27.19
C ASP A 461 18.00 2.66 -26.44
N VAL A 462 18.10 2.71 -25.10
CA VAL A 462 17.11 3.31 -24.21
C VAL A 462 17.78 4.00 -23.03
N ILE A 463 17.27 5.15 -22.60
CA ILE A 463 17.71 5.83 -21.39
C ILE A 463 16.58 5.77 -20.35
N GLY A 464 16.88 5.34 -19.12
CA GLY A 464 15.97 5.28 -17.99
C GLY A 464 16.40 6.23 -16.88
N LEU A 465 15.47 7.11 -16.44
CA LEU A 465 15.69 8.05 -15.35
C LEU A 465 14.84 7.70 -14.13
N SER A 466 15.44 7.80 -12.96
CA SER A 466 14.78 7.64 -11.66
C SER A 466 14.95 8.87 -10.79
N GLY A 467 13.98 9.13 -9.92
CA GLY A 467 14.02 10.17 -8.91
C GLY A 467 12.90 10.03 -7.89
N LEU A 468 13.16 10.44 -6.65
CA LEU A 468 12.22 10.35 -5.54
C LEU A 468 11.81 11.71 -4.99
N ILE A 469 12.68 12.70 -5.02
CA ILE A 469 12.39 14.01 -4.47
C ILE A 469 11.80 14.95 -5.53
N THR A 470 11.06 15.96 -5.10
CA THR A 470 10.42 16.93 -6.01
C THR A 470 11.39 17.60 -7.01
N PRO A 471 12.60 18.05 -6.61
CA PRO A 471 13.56 18.62 -7.56
C PRO A 471 14.00 17.69 -8.69
N SER A 472 13.91 16.38 -8.50
CA SER A 472 14.24 15.38 -9.54
C SER A 472 13.35 15.50 -10.77
N LEU A 473 12.10 15.97 -10.59
CA LEU A 473 11.16 16.18 -11.70
C LEU A 473 11.68 17.25 -12.68
N ASP A 474 12.25 18.33 -12.17
CA ASP A 474 12.83 19.41 -13.00
C ASP A 474 14.12 18.97 -13.68
N GLU A 475 14.94 18.14 -13.00
CA GLU A 475 16.15 17.58 -13.62
C GLU A 475 15.78 16.57 -14.74
N MET A 476 14.70 15.80 -14.63
CA MET A 476 14.20 14.96 -15.74
C MET A 476 13.76 15.80 -16.94
N VAL A 477 13.08 16.93 -16.70
CA VAL A 477 12.76 17.89 -17.76
C VAL A 477 14.02 18.48 -18.39
N HIS A 478 15.04 18.78 -17.58
CA HIS A 478 16.33 19.27 -18.07
C HIS A 478 17.02 18.24 -18.98
N VAL A 479 17.10 16.98 -18.55
CA VAL A 479 17.66 15.88 -19.39
C VAL A 479 16.93 15.79 -20.72
N ALA A 480 15.59 15.83 -20.72
CA ALA A 480 14.79 15.79 -21.93
C ALA A 480 15.08 16.96 -22.89
N LYS A 481 15.26 18.18 -22.37
CA LYS A 481 15.66 19.36 -23.15
C LYS A 481 17.06 19.21 -23.74
N GLU A 482 18.00 18.70 -22.96
CA GLU A 482 19.36 18.47 -23.47
C GLU A 482 19.39 17.35 -24.51
N MET A 483 18.60 16.29 -24.36
CA MET A 483 18.41 15.25 -25.39
C MET A 483 17.89 15.85 -26.71
N GLU A 484 16.89 16.71 -26.63
CA GLU A 484 16.37 17.43 -27.81
C GLU A 484 17.42 18.34 -28.43
N ARG A 485 18.11 19.15 -27.62
CA ARG A 485 19.17 20.08 -28.07
C ARG A 485 20.31 19.34 -28.76
N GLU A 486 20.70 18.20 -28.23
CA GLU A 486 21.83 17.41 -28.73
C GLU A 486 21.46 16.42 -29.82
N GLY A 487 20.18 16.34 -30.19
CA GLY A 487 19.71 15.59 -31.34
C GLY A 487 19.51 14.09 -31.09
N PHE A 488 19.33 13.66 -29.84
CA PHE A 488 18.97 12.29 -29.50
C PHE A 488 17.57 11.95 -30.07
N ASN A 489 17.37 10.68 -30.39
CA ASN A 489 16.09 10.10 -30.81
C ASN A 489 15.77 8.81 -30.05
N LEU A 490 16.49 8.55 -28.97
CA LEU A 490 16.32 7.36 -28.13
C LEU A 490 15.04 7.49 -27.26
N PRO A 491 14.34 6.39 -26.96
CA PRO A 491 13.31 6.39 -25.94
C PRO A 491 13.86 6.79 -24.58
N LEU A 492 13.08 7.63 -23.87
CA LEU A 492 13.40 8.10 -22.51
C LEU A 492 12.37 7.56 -21.52
N LEU A 493 12.74 6.61 -20.70
CA LEU A 493 11.88 6.05 -19.65
C LEU A 493 11.92 6.91 -18.40
N ILE A 494 10.76 7.23 -17.84
CA ILE A 494 10.61 8.04 -16.64
C ILE A 494 9.97 7.19 -15.54
N GLY A 495 10.71 6.99 -14.44
CA GLY A 495 10.27 6.23 -13.27
C GLY A 495 10.63 6.92 -11.96
N GLY A 496 10.08 6.39 -10.86
CA GLY A 496 10.29 6.90 -9.50
C GLY A 496 8.99 7.35 -8.83
N ALA A 497 8.98 7.33 -7.49
CA ALA A 497 7.75 7.48 -6.71
C ALA A 497 7.07 8.86 -6.84
N THR A 498 7.82 9.92 -7.15
CA THR A 498 7.27 11.27 -7.37
C THR A 498 6.81 11.51 -8.81
N THR A 499 7.17 10.63 -9.74
CA THR A 499 6.81 10.77 -11.15
C THR A 499 5.36 10.34 -11.41
N SER A 500 4.78 10.86 -12.44
CA SER A 500 3.43 10.47 -12.89
C SER A 500 3.28 10.56 -14.40
N LYS A 501 2.35 9.79 -14.95
CA LYS A 501 2.06 9.81 -16.39
C LYS A 501 1.68 11.23 -16.86
N ILE A 502 0.89 11.95 -16.07
CA ILE A 502 0.49 13.33 -16.38
C ILE A 502 1.70 14.26 -16.41
N HIS A 503 2.61 14.17 -15.43
CA HIS A 503 3.82 14.97 -15.41
C HIS A 503 4.70 14.67 -16.62
N THR A 504 4.90 13.39 -16.94
CA THR A 504 5.67 12.96 -18.12
C THR A 504 5.05 13.52 -19.40
N ALA A 505 3.74 13.39 -19.59
CA ALA A 505 3.03 13.88 -20.77
C ALA A 505 3.09 15.40 -20.92
N VAL A 506 2.90 16.15 -19.81
CA VAL A 506 2.71 17.63 -19.84
C VAL A 506 4.02 18.39 -19.72
N LYS A 507 5.02 17.88 -18.96
CA LYS A 507 6.23 18.64 -18.63
C LYS A 507 7.50 18.07 -19.28
N ILE A 508 7.61 16.75 -19.49
CA ILE A 508 8.82 16.14 -20.03
C ILE A 508 8.70 15.95 -21.55
N ASP A 509 7.67 15.28 -22.01
CA ASP A 509 7.46 14.92 -23.41
C ASP A 509 7.28 16.15 -24.33
N GLU A 510 6.74 17.27 -23.82
CA GLU A 510 6.65 18.52 -24.59
C GLU A 510 8.02 19.08 -25.00
N HIS A 511 9.08 18.73 -24.28
CA HIS A 511 10.44 19.19 -24.52
C HIS A 511 11.34 18.19 -25.27
N TYR A 512 10.79 17.02 -25.63
CA TYR A 512 11.54 15.98 -26.33
C TYR A 512 10.75 15.44 -27.53
N LYS A 513 10.90 16.10 -28.68
CA LYS A 513 10.13 15.83 -29.92
C LYS A 513 10.82 14.90 -30.90
N LYS A 514 12.16 14.78 -30.81
CA LYS A 514 12.95 13.88 -31.65
C LYS A 514 12.87 12.42 -31.22
N GLY A 515 12.59 12.18 -29.93
CA GLY A 515 12.32 10.87 -29.37
C GLY A 515 11.00 10.85 -28.62
N GLN A 516 10.82 9.90 -27.71
CA GLN A 516 9.59 9.75 -26.94
C GLN A 516 9.93 9.58 -25.45
N ALA A 517 9.37 10.42 -24.59
CA ALA A 517 9.39 10.22 -23.16
C ALA A 517 8.23 9.28 -22.73
N ILE A 518 8.50 8.27 -21.94
CA ILE A 518 7.54 7.22 -21.59
C ILE A 518 7.53 7.00 -20.09
N TYR A 519 6.35 7.13 -19.47
CA TYR A 519 6.16 6.84 -18.06
C TYR A 519 6.12 5.34 -17.81
N VAL A 520 6.92 4.85 -16.86
CA VAL A 520 6.96 3.47 -16.40
C VAL A 520 6.46 3.42 -14.94
N LEU A 521 5.35 2.73 -14.73
CA LEU A 521 4.63 2.73 -13.44
C LEU A 521 5.39 1.97 -12.35
N ASP A 522 5.96 0.82 -12.70
CA ASP A 522 6.65 -0.09 -11.79
C ASP A 522 7.65 -0.98 -12.55
N ALA A 523 8.44 -1.75 -11.80
CA ALA A 523 9.47 -2.60 -12.41
C ALA A 523 8.88 -3.69 -13.31
N SER A 524 7.69 -4.22 -12.99
CA SER A 524 7.04 -5.25 -13.79
C SER A 524 6.62 -4.76 -15.18
N ARG A 525 6.40 -3.45 -15.33
CA ARG A 525 6.04 -2.82 -16.61
C ARG A 525 7.24 -2.42 -17.45
N SER A 526 8.44 -2.38 -16.88
CA SER A 526 9.62 -1.89 -17.55
C SER A 526 10.02 -2.76 -18.76
N VAL A 527 10.04 -4.07 -18.58
CA VAL A 527 10.44 -5.02 -19.65
C VAL A 527 9.48 -4.99 -20.83
N PRO A 528 8.15 -5.17 -20.68
CA PRO A 528 7.23 -5.09 -21.82
C PRO A 528 7.26 -3.76 -22.56
N VAL A 529 7.58 -2.65 -21.88
CA VAL A 529 7.74 -1.34 -22.51
C VAL A 529 8.98 -1.33 -23.40
N VAL A 530 10.14 -1.78 -22.87
CA VAL A 530 11.38 -1.80 -23.65
C VAL A 530 11.32 -2.78 -24.83
N GLU A 531 10.73 -3.96 -24.64
CA GLU A 531 10.52 -4.91 -25.73
C GLU A 531 9.71 -4.32 -26.89
N LYS A 532 8.64 -3.60 -26.60
CA LYS A 532 7.85 -2.90 -27.64
C LYS A 532 8.64 -1.78 -28.32
N LEU A 533 9.50 -1.08 -27.57
CA LEU A 533 10.32 0.02 -28.10
C LEU A 533 11.48 -0.45 -28.99
N LEU A 534 11.97 -1.65 -28.78
CA LEU A 534 13.07 -2.21 -29.55
C LEU A 534 12.61 -3.23 -30.61
N GLY A 535 11.34 -3.66 -30.57
CA GLY A 535 10.74 -4.63 -31.49
C GLY A 535 9.96 -3.98 -32.63
N ASP A 536 9.33 -4.84 -33.44
CA ASP A 536 8.54 -4.45 -34.64
C ASP A 536 7.31 -3.58 -34.34
N LEU A 537 6.87 -3.54 -33.09
CA LEU A 537 5.71 -2.77 -32.64
C LEU A 537 6.05 -1.32 -32.22
N LYS A 538 7.31 -0.89 -32.37
CA LYS A 538 7.80 0.42 -31.91
C LYS A 538 6.96 1.59 -32.37
N GLU A 539 6.70 1.68 -33.67
CA GLU A 539 5.98 2.83 -34.27
C GLU A 539 4.52 2.89 -33.80
N SER A 540 3.85 1.74 -33.77
CA SER A 540 2.48 1.65 -33.25
C SER A 540 2.40 2.02 -31.80
N PHE A 541 3.28 1.50 -30.98
CA PHE A 541 3.34 1.75 -29.54
C PHE A 541 3.64 3.21 -29.21
N ILE A 542 4.57 3.85 -29.92
CA ILE A 542 4.85 5.29 -29.79
C ILE A 542 3.63 6.11 -30.22
N GLY A 543 2.96 5.73 -31.32
CA GLY A 543 1.75 6.40 -31.79
C GLY A 543 0.61 6.38 -30.79
N ASP A 544 0.41 5.24 -30.12
CA ASP A 544 -0.59 5.10 -29.06
C ASP A 544 -0.27 6.02 -27.86
N ILE A 545 1.00 6.05 -27.41
CA ILE A 545 1.44 6.93 -26.32
C ILE A 545 1.29 8.40 -26.70
N GLN A 546 1.64 8.79 -27.91
CA GLN A 546 1.51 10.17 -28.40
C GLN A 546 0.05 10.61 -28.39
N THR A 547 -0.85 9.76 -28.86
CA THR A 547 -2.29 10.01 -28.84
C THR A 547 -2.79 10.21 -27.41
N GLU A 548 -2.46 9.27 -26.51
CA GLU A 548 -2.82 9.35 -25.10
C GLU A 548 -2.27 10.63 -24.44
N TYR A 549 -1.04 11.02 -24.76
CA TYR A 549 -0.41 12.22 -24.17
C TYR A 549 -1.02 13.52 -24.72
N VAL A 550 -1.47 13.54 -25.98
CA VAL A 550 -2.22 14.67 -26.53
C VAL A 550 -3.53 14.84 -25.78
N ASP A 551 -4.30 13.78 -25.62
CA ASP A 551 -5.57 13.79 -24.86
C ASP A 551 -5.36 14.25 -23.41
N MET A 552 -4.30 13.75 -22.76
CA MET A 552 -3.94 14.16 -21.40
C MET A 552 -3.58 15.65 -21.31
N ARG A 553 -2.82 16.18 -22.27
CA ARG A 553 -2.47 17.61 -22.34
C ARG A 553 -3.70 18.48 -22.54
N GLU A 554 -4.62 18.07 -23.42
CA GLU A 554 -5.89 18.78 -23.65
C GLU A 554 -6.77 18.75 -22.40
N ALA A 555 -6.92 17.59 -21.78
CA ALA A 555 -7.64 17.44 -20.51
C ALA A 555 -7.03 18.29 -19.39
N TYR A 556 -5.69 18.35 -19.33
CA TYR A 556 -4.98 19.17 -18.36
C TYR A 556 -5.19 20.68 -18.59
N LYS A 557 -5.12 21.13 -19.84
CA LYS A 557 -5.39 22.55 -20.21
C LYS A 557 -6.85 22.95 -19.95
N ASN A 558 -7.79 22.04 -20.19
CA ASN A 558 -9.21 22.27 -19.98
C ASN A 558 -9.66 22.08 -18.52
N ARG A 559 -8.79 21.61 -17.65
CA ARG A 559 -9.08 21.40 -16.23
C ARG A 559 -9.26 22.75 -15.56
N LYS A 560 -10.51 23.20 -15.41
CA LYS A 560 -10.82 24.32 -14.51
C LYS A 560 -10.38 23.89 -13.10
N PRO A 561 -9.54 24.69 -12.42
CA PRO A 561 -9.19 24.37 -11.04
C PRO A 561 -10.48 24.37 -10.21
N ASN A 562 -10.89 23.22 -9.70
CA ASN A 562 -12.03 23.08 -8.79
C ASN A 562 -11.80 23.81 -7.46
N VAL A 563 -10.57 24.29 -7.22
CA VAL A 563 -10.18 25.00 -6.02
C VAL A 563 -10.02 26.47 -6.33
N LYS A 564 -10.81 27.31 -5.69
CA LYS A 564 -10.60 28.75 -5.68
C LYS A 564 -9.49 29.10 -4.70
N TYR A 565 -8.67 30.05 -5.08
CA TYR A 565 -7.59 30.55 -4.25
C TYR A 565 -7.89 31.99 -3.80
N VAL A 566 -7.54 32.28 -2.55
CA VAL A 566 -7.63 33.63 -1.97
C VAL A 566 -6.25 34.29 -1.98
N SER A 567 -6.20 35.63 -1.90
CA SER A 567 -4.94 36.34 -1.74
C SER A 567 -4.24 35.97 -0.43
N LEU A 568 -2.94 36.10 -0.38
CA LEU A 568 -2.16 35.87 0.84
C LEU A 568 -2.67 36.73 2.01
N GLU A 569 -3.05 37.98 1.75
CA GLU A 569 -3.61 38.88 2.77
C GLU A 569 -4.94 38.31 3.32
N SER A 570 -5.82 37.80 2.45
CA SER A 570 -7.09 37.20 2.87
C SER A 570 -6.84 35.89 3.64
N ALA A 571 -5.88 35.07 3.21
CA ALA A 571 -5.50 33.86 3.91
C ALA A 571 -4.92 34.15 5.32
N ARG A 572 -4.11 35.20 5.46
CA ARG A 572 -3.59 35.67 6.76
C ARG A 572 -4.71 36.18 7.69
N LYS A 573 -5.73 36.84 7.15
CA LYS A 573 -6.90 37.26 7.93
C LYS A 573 -7.74 36.06 8.42
N ASN A 574 -7.74 34.96 7.67
CA ASN A 574 -8.44 33.72 8.02
C ASN A 574 -7.51 32.69 8.69
N LYS A 575 -6.49 33.13 9.44
CA LYS A 575 -5.65 32.23 10.23
C LYS A 575 -6.39 31.60 11.40
N ALA A 576 -5.96 30.44 11.85
CA ALA A 576 -6.51 29.83 13.05
C ALA A 576 -6.31 30.70 14.30
N ALA A 577 -7.34 30.85 15.10
CA ALA A 577 -7.25 31.48 16.41
C ALA A 577 -6.76 30.45 17.43
N ILE A 578 -5.43 30.34 17.58
CA ILE A 578 -4.79 29.41 18.50
C ILE A 578 -4.51 30.13 19.81
N GLU A 579 -4.89 29.49 20.93
CA GLU A 579 -4.72 30.05 22.26
C GLU A 579 -3.44 29.52 22.95
N PHE A 580 -2.56 30.41 23.37
CA PHE A 580 -1.32 30.08 24.09
C PHE A 580 -1.46 30.27 25.60
N ASN A 581 -2.45 29.58 26.21
CA ASN A 581 -2.70 29.70 27.66
C ASN A 581 -1.61 29.02 28.48
N GLN A 582 -1.10 27.89 28.00
CA GLN A 582 0.00 27.15 28.64
C GLN A 582 1.06 26.80 27.59
N ILE A 583 2.28 27.37 27.78
CA ILE A 583 3.44 27.03 26.96
C ILE A 583 4.27 26.01 27.73
N SER A 584 4.49 24.84 27.13
CA SER A 584 5.31 23.78 27.72
C SER A 584 6.79 24.16 27.61
N LYS A 585 7.42 24.43 28.77
CA LYS A 585 8.85 24.72 28.82
C LYS A 585 9.64 23.42 28.73
N PRO A 586 10.65 23.35 27.84
CA PRO A 586 11.43 22.14 27.67
C PRO A 586 12.38 21.90 28.86
N ASN A 587 12.52 20.60 29.20
CA ASN A 587 13.50 20.15 30.20
C ASN A 587 14.93 20.33 29.69
N LEU A 588 15.14 20.18 28.36
CA LEU A 588 16.41 20.41 27.67
C LEU A 588 16.31 21.64 26.77
N LYS A 589 17.27 22.56 26.88
CA LYS A 589 17.41 23.67 25.94
C LYS A 589 18.74 23.58 25.21
N GLY A 590 18.73 23.89 23.92
CA GLY A 590 19.90 23.81 23.05
C GLY A 590 20.06 22.46 22.39
N ILE A 591 21.23 22.13 21.91
CA ILE A 591 21.54 20.94 21.13
C ILE A 591 21.87 19.75 22.03
N LYS A 592 21.44 18.58 21.63
CA LYS A 592 21.87 17.28 22.15
C LYS A 592 22.22 16.35 20.99
N VAL A 593 23.36 15.68 21.11
CA VAL A 593 23.85 14.69 20.15
C VAL A 593 23.68 13.29 20.75
N LEU A 594 23.24 12.36 19.96
CA LEU A 594 23.18 10.94 20.27
C LEU A 594 24.10 10.22 19.27
N GLU A 595 25.28 9.87 19.75
CA GLU A 595 26.27 9.12 18.99
C GLU A 595 26.09 7.63 19.28
N HIS A 596 26.27 6.77 18.28
CA HIS A 596 26.22 5.31 18.41
C HIS A 596 24.94 4.79 19.13
N PHE A 597 23.78 5.24 18.63
CA PHE A 597 22.52 4.83 19.24
C PHE A 597 22.25 3.33 18.98
N ASP A 598 21.76 2.61 20.00
CA ASP A 598 21.51 1.17 19.89
C ASP A 598 20.34 0.87 18.91
N LEU A 599 20.67 0.23 17.81
CA LEU A 599 19.68 -0.17 16.80
C LEU A 599 18.64 -1.16 17.35
N ALA A 600 18.98 -1.93 18.39
CA ALA A 600 18.04 -2.85 19.02
C ALA A 600 16.85 -2.12 19.68
N GLU A 601 17.07 -0.90 20.20
CA GLU A 601 16.00 -0.06 20.75
C GLU A 601 15.04 0.45 19.66
N LEU A 602 15.50 0.58 18.41
CA LEU A 602 14.71 1.08 17.30
C LEU A 602 13.84 -0.01 16.65
N ARG A 603 14.28 -1.26 16.69
CA ARG A 603 13.58 -2.40 16.07
C ARG A 603 12.08 -2.47 16.38
N PRO A 604 11.61 -2.26 17.63
CA PRO A 604 10.20 -2.31 17.94
C PRO A 604 9.35 -1.19 17.30
N TYR A 605 9.97 -0.11 16.80
CA TYR A 605 9.31 1.06 16.22
C TYR A 605 9.29 1.03 14.69
N ILE A 606 9.78 -0.05 14.05
CA ILE A 606 9.77 -0.19 12.59
C ILE A 606 8.33 -0.30 12.09
N ASP A 607 7.90 0.63 11.22
CA ASP A 607 6.74 0.42 10.35
C ASP A 607 7.16 -0.44 9.16
N TRP A 608 6.64 -1.66 9.14
CA TRP A 608 6.94 -2.65 8.11
C TRP A 608 6.13 -2.45 6.81
N SER A 609 5.07 -1.63 6.82
CA SER A 609 4.23 -1.46 5.64
C SER A 609 4.99 -0.86 4.44
N PRO A 610 5.79 0.21 4.61
CA PRO A 610 6.62 0.74 3.54
C PRO A 610 7.72 -0.22 3.08
N PHE A 611 8.26 -1.06 3.97
CA PHE A 611 9.20 -2.11 3.61
C PHE A 611 8.62 -3.06 2.55
N PHE A 612 7.40 -3.55 2.74
CA PHE A 612 6.73 -4.40 1.76
C PHE A 612 6.43 -3.67 0.46
N ASN A 613 6.09 -2.39 0.54
CA ASN A 613 5.85 -1.56 -0.66
C ASN A 613 7.10 -1.41 -1.53
N THR A 614 8.30 -1.31 -0.93
CA THR A 614 9.59 -1.31 -1.65
C THR A 614 9.75 -2.55 -2.51
N TRP A 615 9.24 -3.69 -2.07
CA TRP A 615 9.24 -4.97 -2.79
C TRP A 615 8.00 -5.19 -3.67
N GLU A 616 7.28 -4.11 -4.02
CA GLU A 616 6.04 -4.11 -4.82
C GLU A 616 4.90 -4.97 -4.24
N MET A 617 4.97 -5.30 -2.95
CA MET A 617 3.92 -6.01 -2.22
C MET A 617 2.97 -5.01 -1.56
N LYS A 618 1.81 -4.81 -2.14
CA LYS A 618 0.80 -3.85 -1.64
C LYS A 618 0.02 -4.43 -0.47
N GLY A 619 0.05 -3.75 0.66
CA GLY A 619 -0.69 -4.12 1.85
C GLY A 619 -0.07 -3.54 3.12
N SER A 620 -0.86 -3.44 4.18
CA SER A 620 -0.38 -2.97 5.49
C SER A 620 0.10 -4.13 6.35
N TYR A 621 1.20 -3.94 7.08
CA TYR A 621 1.63 -4.87 8.12
C TYR A 621 0.72 -4.72 9.37
N PRO A 622 0.37 -5.80 10.09
CA PRO A 622 0.74 -7.21 9.82
C PRO A 622 -0.17 -7.92 8.80
N ARG A 623 -1.23 -7.28 8.30
CA ARG A 623 -2.23 -7.91 7.42
C ARG A 623 -1.64 -8.48 6.14
N ILE A 624 -0.58 -7.88 5.60
CA ILE A 624 0.08 -8.36 4.38
C ILE A 624 0.62 -9.79 4.54
N LEU A 625 1.06 -10.18 5.73
CA LEU A 625 1.54 -11.54 6.03
C LEU A 625 0.44 -12.61 5.89
N GLN A 626 -0.83 -12.17 5.91
CA GLN A 626 -2.01 -13.02 5.77
C GLN A 626 -2.68 -12.84 4.40
N SER A 627 -2.07 -12.06 3.50
CA SER A 627 -2.62 -11.81 2.16
C SER A 627 -2.67 -13.10 1.34
N GLU A 628 -3.80 -13.40 0.71
CA GLU A 628 -3.91 -14.54 -0.21
C GLU A 628 -2.90 -14.44 -1.37
N LYS A 629 -2.68 -13.23 -1.86
CA LYS A 629 -1.75 -12.97 -2.96
C LYS A 629 -0.29 -12.99 -2.51
N TYR A 630 0.03 -12.29 -1.41
CA TYR A 630 1.42 -12.02 -1.02
C TYR A 630 1.87 -12.81 0.20
N GLY A 631 0.95 -13.36 1.00
CA GLY A 631 1.23 -13.79 2.37
C GLY A 631 2.38 -14.80 2.52
N VAL A 632 2.52 -15.75 1.58
CA VAL A 632 3.62 -16.73 1.62
C VAL A 632 4.97 -16.03 1.41
N GLU A 633 5.07 -15.22 0.35
CA GLU A 633 6.32 -14.53 0.03
C GLU A 633 6.59 -13.36 0.98
N ALA A 634 5.54 -12.69 1.47
CA ALA A 634 5.68 -11.65 2.47
C ALA A 634 6.25 -12.19 3.79
N ARG A 635 5.85 -13.39 4.22
CA ARG A 635 6.45 -14.03 5.41
C ARG A 635 7.91 -14.36 5.20
N LYS A 636 8.27 -14.97 4.05
CA LYS A 636 9.68 -15.28 3.74
C LYS A 636 10.54 -14.00 3.69
N LEU A 637 10.02 -12.97 3.02
CA LEU A 637 10.68 -11.68 2.94
C LEU A 637 10.85 -11.05 4.33
N PHE A 638 9.85 -11.19 5.18
CA PHE A 638 9.88 -10.69 6.56
C PHE A 638 10.88 -11.49 7.44
N GLU A 639 10.95 -12.81 7.26
CA GLU A 639 11.95 -13.67 7.91
C GLU A 639 13.37 -13.30 7.47
N ASP A 640 13.63 -13.23 6.16
CA ASP A 640 14.92 -12.79 5.59
C ASP A 640 15.32 -11.38 6.09
N ALA A 641 14.35 -10.46 6.20
CA ALA A 641 14.58 -9.11 6.72
C ALA A 641 14.93 -9.12 8.22
N ASN A 642 14.26 -9.93 9.03
CA ASN A 642 14.58 -10.06 10.46
C ASN A 642 15.92 -10.74 10.69
N GLU A 643 16.26 -11.78 9.91
CA GLU A 643 17.60 -12.39 9.97
C GLU A 643 18.70 -11.39 9.63
N MET A 644 18.51 -10.57 8.59
CA MET A 644 19.48 -9.52 8.26
C MET A 644 19.52 -8.43 9.32
N LEU A 645 18.39 -8.06 9.91
CA LEU A 645 18.33 -7.08 11.00
C LEU A 645 19.07 -7.58 12.25
N ASP A 646 18.94 -8.88 12.56
CA ASP A 646 19.71 -9.51 13.63
C ASP A 646 21.23 -9.44 13.35
N GLN A 647 21.66 -9.64 12.09
CA GLN A 647 23.05 -9.50 11.69
C GLN A 647 23.51 -8.05 11.77
N ILE A 648 22.71 -7.09 11.27
CA ILE A 648 23.01 -5.65 11.34
C ILE A 648 23.29 -5.23 12.79
N ILE A 649 22.43 -5.64 13.72
CA ILE A 649 22.52 -5.28 15.14
C ILE A 649 23.71 -6.01 15.80
N LYS A 650 23.87 -7.30 15.56
CA LYS A 650 24.91 -8.11 16.21
C LYS A 650 26.33 -7.78 15.77
N GLU A 651 26.49 -7.41 14.50
CA GLU A 651 27.80 -7.19 13.86
C GLU A 651 28.11 -5.70 13.60
N ASP A 652 27.26 -4.81 14.11
CA ASP A 652 27.39 -3.34 13.96
C ASP A 652 27.60 -2.90 12.49
N TRP A 653 26.78 -3.40 11.58
CA TRP A 653 26.91 -3.08 10.16
C TRP A 653 26.56 -1.64 9.83
N LEU A 654 25.65 -1.06 10.59
CA LEU A 654 25.15 0.31 10.44
C LEU A 654 25.29 1.04 11.76
N GLU A 655 25.60 2.32 11.67
CA GLU A 655 25.66 3.20 12.82
C GLU A 655 24.49 4.20 12.81
N ALA A 656 23.81 4.29 13.95
CA ALA A 656 22.73 5.25 14.17
C ALA A 656 23.24 6.49 14.89
N ARG A 657 23.01 7.67 14.31
CA ARG A 657 23.37 8.97 14.88
C ARG A 657 22.19 9.94 14.82
N ALA A 658 22.06 10.77 15.83
CA ALA A 658 21.08 11.85 15.84
C ALA A 658 21.65 13.13 16.45
N VAL A 659 21.16 14.24 15.96
CA VAL A 659 21.26 15.54 16.60
C VAL A 659 19.87 16.15 16.65
N PHE A 660 19.51 16.69 17.79
CA PHE A 660 18.30 17.49 17.94
C PHE A 660 18.53 18.66 18.90
N GLY A 661 17.67 19.64 18.82
CA GLY A 661 17.74 20.77 19.71
C GLY A 661 16.37 21.41 19.92
N ILE A 662 16.16 22.02 21.08
CA ILE A 662 14.96 22.76 21.42
C ILE A 662 15.37 24.18 21.78
N PHE A 663 14.75 25.15 21.12
CA PHE A 663 15.17 26.54 21.15
C PHE A 663 14.01 27.47 21.48
N PRO A 664 14.26 28.57 22.21
CA PRO A 664 13.28 29.64 22.36
C PRO A 664 12.90 30.20 20.98
N ALA A 665 11.59 30.42 20.79
CA ALA A 665 11.06 30.87 19.51
C ALA A 665 9.87 31.81 19.68
N LYS A 666 9.60 32.63 18.67
CA LYS A 666 8.40 33.44 18.53
C LYS A 666 7.93 33.45 17.08
N SER A 667 6.64 33.41 16.85
CA SER A 667 6.11 33.61 15.50
C SER A 667 6.07 35.10 15.13
N ASN A 668 6.32 35.37 13.85
CA ASN A 668 6.20 36.72 13.26
C ASN A 668 5.51 36.57 11.89
N GLY A 669 4.21 36.68 11.88
CA GLY A 669 3.40 36.43 10.68
C GLY A 669 3.42 34.95 10.27
N ASP A 670 3.99 34.66 9.10
CA ASP A 670 4.16 33.30 8.59
C ASP A 670 5.58 32.76 8.87
N ASP A 671 6.41 33.48 9.62
CA ASP A 671 7.77 33.11 10.01
C ASP A 671 7.85 32.75 11.49
N VAL A 672 8.90 32.02 11.86
CA VAL A 672 9.28 31.75 13.23
C VAL A 672 10.72 32.23 13.46
N ILE A 673 10.91 33.09 14.43
CA ILE A 673 12.22 33.54 14.87
C ILE A 673 12.69 32.64 15.99
N LEU A 674 13.73 31.86 15.75
CA LEU A 674 14.37 30.94 16.68
C LEU A 674 15.66 31.55 17.22
N LYS A 675 15.91 31.43 18.54
CA LYS A 675 17.13 31.94 19.20
C LYS A 675 18.07 30.81 19.58
N LYS A 676 19.30 30.86 19.02
CA LYS A 676 20.39 29.95 19.41
C LYS A 676 21.49 30.78 20.04
N GLY A 677 21.54 30.89 21.36
CA GLY A 677 22.48 31.72 22.08
C GLY A 677 22.29 33.21 21.79
N LYS A 678 23.25 33.85 21.08
CA LYS A 678 23.20 35.25 20.64
C LYS A 678 22.71 35.39 19.19
N GLU A 679 22.52 34.31 18.45
CA GLU A 679 22.10 34.29 17.06
C GLU A 679 20.62 34.06 16.92
N ASP A 680 19.99 34.84 16.05
CA ASP A 680 18.60 34.67 15.66
C ASP A 680 18.53 34.07 14.26
N PHE A 681 17.73 33.01 14.13
CA PHE A 681 17.42 32.35 12.85
C PHE A 681 15.98 32.56 12.50
N THR A 682 15.68 32.91 11.27
CA THR A 682 14.30 33.02 10.78
C THR A 682 13.98 31.82 9.96
N LEU A 683 12.93 31.07 10.36
CA LEU A 683 12.38 29.93 9.65
C LEU A 683 11.16 30.41 8.87
N HIS A 684 11.14 30.13 7.58
CA HIS A 684 10.10 30.65 6.67
C HIS A 684 9.08 29.58 6.34
N PHE A 685 7.84 29.82 6.71
CA PHE A 685 6.74 28.89 6.41
C PHE A 685 5.76 29.49 5.40
N MET A 686 4.94 28.60 4.83
CA MET A 686 3.90 28.96 3.86
C MET A 686 2.52 28.71 4.43
N ARG A 687 1.57 29.53 4.01
CA ARG A 687 0.16 29.45 4.40
C ARG A 687 -0.69 28.85 3.31
N GLN A 688 -1.66 28.04 3.68
CA GLN A 688 -2.70 27.58 2.74
C GLN A 688 -3.42 28.77 2.11
N GLN A 689 -3.63 28.74 0.79
CA GLN A 689 -4.39 29.77 0.05
C GLN A 689 -5.65 29.23 -0.62
N ALA A 690 -5.96 27.95 -0.52
CA ALA A 690 -7.25 27.45 -0.97
C ALA A 690 -8.38 28.11 -0.17
N GLU A 691 -9.45 28.54 -0.87
CA GLU A 691 -10.65 29.09 -0.24
C GLU A 691 -11.25 28.07 0.74
N LYS A 692 -11.57 28.50 1.94
CA LYS A 692 -12.07 27.63 3.01
C LYS A 692 -13.56 27.83 3.22
N LYS A 693 -14.25 26.76 3.63
CA LYS A 693 -15.62 26.86 4.09
C LYS A 693 -15.68 27.63 5.42
N THR A 694 -16.82 28.22 5.72
CA THR A 694 -17.07 28.90 7.01
C THR A 694 -16.73 27.98 8.17
N GLY A 695 -15.88 28.46 9.09
CA GLY A 695 -15.39 27.70 10.25
C GLY A 695 -14.11 26.90 9.99
N SER A 696 -13.53 26.95 8.78
CA SER A 696 -12.22 26.37 8.48
C SER A 696 -11.18 27.48 8.23
N TYR A 697 -9.93 27.21 8.61
CA TYR A 697 -8.86 28.20 8.59
C TYR A 697 -7.79 27.89 7.56
N ASN A 698 -7.08 28.91 7.10
CA ASN A 698 -5.90 28.81 6.25
C ASN A 698 -4.67 28.63 7.13
N MET A 699 -4.23 27.40 7.32
CA MET A 699 -3.18 27.00 8.26
C MET A 699 -1.78 27.39 7.78
N CYS A 700 -0.91 27.73 8.72
CA CYS A 700 0.53 27.87 8.56
C CYS A 700 1.21 27.26 9.77
N LEU A 701 2.37 26.62 9.62
CA LEU A 701 3.11 26.04 10.75
C LEU A 701 3.50 27.09 11.81
N ALA A 702 3.78 28.33 11.38
CA ALA A 702 4.06 29.43 12.29
C ALA A 702 2.90 29.76 13.24
N ASP A 703 1.66 29.36 12.91
CA ASP A 703 0.51 29.60 13.77
C ASP A 703 0.58 28.81 15.09
N TYR A 704 1.38 27.72 15.15
CA TYR A 704 1.56 26.89 16.35
C TYR A 704 2.63 27.39 17.32
N ILE A 705 3.24 28.55 17.06
CA ILE A 705 4.21 29.21 17.94
C ILE A 705 3.63 30.55 18.39
N ALA A 706 3.75 30.85 19.68
CA ALA A 706 3.20 32.09 20.26
C ALA A 706 3.87 33.35 19.66
N PRO A 707 3.09 34.39 19.27
CA PRO A 707 3.65 35.62 18.76
C PRO A 707 4.16 36.56 19.87
N ASP A 708 3.48 36.60 21.02
CA ASP A 708 3.67 37.61 22.06
C ASP A 708 4.44 37.11 23.29
N LYS A 709 4.61 35.80 23.40
CA LYS A 709 5.27 35.14 24.54
C LYS A 709 6.47 34.36 24.02
N GLU A 710 7.42 34.09 24.92
CA GLU A 710 8.49 33.15 24.61
C GLU A 710 7.91 31.74 24.54
N ASP A 711 7.99 31.11 23.41
CA ASP A 711 7.60 29.74 23.11
C ASP A 711 8.86 28.98 22.66
N TYR A 712 8.69 27.74 22.20
CA TYR A 712 9.79 26.88 21.81
C TYR A 712 9.48 26.14 20.52
N ILE A 713 10.52 25.91 19.73
CA ILE A 713 10.50 25.05 18.55
C ILE A 713 11.65 24.05 18.64
N GLY A 714 11.42 22.81 18.23
CA GLY A 714 12.48 21.82 18.12
C GLY A 714 12.91 21.58 16.68
N ALA A 715 14.12 21.08 16.53
CA ALA A 715 14.67 20.61 15.26
C ALA A 715 15.42 19.30 15.45
N PHE A 716 15.45 18.43 14.44
CA PHE A 716 16.20 17.17 14.51
C PHE A 716 16.73 16.72 13.16
N ALA A 717 17.80 15.93 13.20
CA ALA A 717 18.30 15.13 12.10
C ALA A 717 18.81 13.79 12.63
N VAL A 718 18.39 12.70 12.03
CA VAL A 718 18.77 11.33 12.38
C VAL A 718 19.21 10.56 11.15
N THR A 719 20.12 9.61 11.34
CA THR A 719 20.53 8.66 10.30
C THR A 719 20.81 7.29 10.89
N THR A 720 20.58 6.26 10.10
CA THR A 720 21.04 4.88 10.38
C THR A 720 21.78 4.30 9.17
N GLY A 721 22.20 5.17 8.24
CA GLY A 721 22.87 4.77 7.02
C GLY A 721 24.40 4.81 7.06
N ILE A 722 25.02 5.19 8.17
CA ILE A 722 26.49 5.24 8.28
C ILE A 722 27.06 3.83 8.22
N GLY A 723 28.05 3.61 7.34
CA GLY A 723 28.69 2.31 7.13
C GLY A 723 28.06 1.41 6.07
N ILE A 724 26.90 1.79 5.50
CA ILE A 724 26.15 0.98 4.55
C ILE A 724 26.93 0.66 3.26
N GLU A 725 27.72 1.61 2.73
CA GLU A 725 28.42 1.48 1.45
C GLU A 725 29.40 0.31 1.42
N SER A 726 30.08 0.02 2.52
CA SER A 726 31.02 -1.09 2.62
C SER A 726 30.31 -2.44 2.47
N ARG A 727 29.11 -2.55 3.04
CA ARG A 727 28.30 -3.77 2.97
C ARG A 727 27.66 -3.94 1.59
N ILE A 728 27.18 -2.85 1.01
CA ILE A 728 26.64 -2.86 -0.35
C ILE A 728 27.71 -3.36 -1.33
N LYS A 729 28.93 -2.81 -1.29
CA LYS A 729 30.04 -3.27 -2.15
C LYS A 729 30.35 -4.76 -1.99
N ASN A 730 30.29 -5.29 -0.79
CA ASN A 730 30.48 -6.73 -0.56
C ASN A 730 29.36 -7.55 -1.18
N PHE A 731 28.11 -7.12 -1.05
CA PHE A 731 26.98 -7.84 -1.66
C PHE A 731 27.00 -7.76 -3.18
N GLU A 732 27.41 -6.63 -3.75
CA GLU A 732 27.56 -6.45 -5.20
C GLU A 732 28.70 -7.31 -5.76
N ALA A 733 29.83 -7.42 -5.04
CA ALA A 733 30.92 -8.33 -5.41
C ALA A 733 30.49 -9.81 -5.42
N ASP A 734 29.53 -10.18 -4.55
CA ASP A 734 28.92 -11.50 -4.48
C ASP A 734 27.72 -11.67 -5.44
N HIS A 735 27.48 -10.73 -6.34
CA HIS A 735 26.30 -10.68 -7.22
C HIS A 735 24.97 -10.84 -6.45
N ASN A 736 24.88 -10.28 -5.23
CA ASN A 736 23.76 -10.45 -4.32
C ASN A 736 22.92 -9.17 -4.20
N ASP A 737 22.28 -8.80 -5.31
CA ASP A 737 21.38 -7.63 -5.35
C ASP A 737 20.25 -7.74 -4.32
N TYR A 738 19.78 -8.95 -4.03
CA TYR A 738 18.75 -9.18 -3.03
C TYR A 738 19.15 -8.65 -1.65
N LYS A 739 20.36 -8.98 -1.19
CA LYS A 739 20.88 -8.46 0.09
C LYS A 739 21.24 -6.97 0.02
N SER A 740 21.69 -6.48 -1.14
CA SER A 740 21.96 -5.05 -1.35
C SER A 740 20.69 -4.21 -1.24
N ILE A 741 19.60 -4.64 -1.88
CA ILE A 741 18.28 -3.98 -1.78
C ILE A 741 17.73 -4.11 -0.35
N MET A 742 17.86 -5.28 0.27
CA MET A 742 17.36 -5.56 1.62
C MET A 742 17.99 -4.63 2.65
N ILE A 743 19.31 -4.49 2.67
CA ILE A 743 19.99 -3.64 3.67
C ILE A 743 19.62 -2.16 3.49
N LYS A 744 19.46 -1.68 2.26
CA LYS A 744 19.01 -0.31 1.97
C LYS A 744 17.59 -0.09 2.51
N ALA A 745 16.68 -1.00 2.21
CA ALA A 745 15.30 -0.92 2.69
C ALA A 745 15.21 -0.99 4.22
N LEU A 746 16.02 -1.81 4.87
CA LEU A 746 16.07 -1.89 6.34
C LEU A 746 16.68 -0.64 6.96
N ALA A 747 17.74 -0.08 6.38
CA ALA A 747 18.34 1.17 6.86
C ALA A 747 17.32 2.31 6.81
N ASP A 748 16.55 2.45 5.72
CA ASP A 748 15.47 3.45 5.62
C ASP A 748 14.41 3.26 6.71
N ARG A 749 14.01 2.02 6.98
CA ARG A 749 13.01 1.74 8.04
C ARG A 749 13.56 2.04 9.43
N LEU A 750 14.82 1.75 9.68
CA LEU A 750 15.47 2.09 10.94
C LEU A 750 15.59 3.60 11.14
N ALA A 751 15.87 4.39 10.08
CA ALA A 751 15.93 5.84 10.16
C ALA A 751 14.56 6.45 10.51
N GLU A 752 13.49 5.95 9.90
CA GLU A 752 12.11 6.35 10.26
C GLU A 752 11.75 5.93 11.68
N ALA A 753 12.10 4.71 12.09
CA ALA A 753 11.92 4.24 13.46
C ALA A 753 12.69 5.11 14.47
N PHE A 754 13.89 5.56 14.10
CA PHE A 754 14.67 6.47 14.93
C PHE A 754 14.01 7.85 15.07
N ALA A 755 13.50 8.40 13.98
CA ALA A 755 12.74 9.66 14.02
C ALA A 755 11.49 9.55 14.89
N GLU A 756 10.77 8.41 14.85
CA GLU A 756 9.61 8.14 15.70
C GLU A 756 10.00 8.03 17.18
N TYR A 757 10.99 7.19 17.47
CA TYR A 757 11.47 6.97 18.83
C TYR A 757 12.06 8.24 19.45
N LEU A 758 12.84 9.00 18.68
CA LEU A 758 13.39 10.29 19.13
C LEU A 758 12.25 11.27 19.44
N HIS A 759 11.20 11.31 18.64
CA HIS A 759 10.04 12.16 18.92
C HIS A 759 9.31 11.73 20.21
N LEU A 760 9.21 10.43 20.48
CA LEU A 760 8.69 9.92 21.76
C LEU A 760 9.56 10.42 22.94
N LEU A 761 10.88 10.30 22.85
CA LEU A 761 11.79 10.80 23.89
C LEU A 761 11.68 12.32 24.08
N VAL A 762 11.50 13.06 22.97
CA VAL A 762 11.30 14.51 23.03
C VAL A 762 9.99 14.84 23.74
N ARG A 763 8.90 14.17 23.43
CA ARG A 763 7.60 14.40 24.08
C ARG A 763 7.63 14.10 25.58
N LYS A 764 8.25 13.00 25.96
CA LYS A 764 8.24 12.53 27.36
C LYS A 764 9.33 13.14 28.22
N ASP A 765 10.56 13.13 27.72
CA ASP A 765 11.73 13.39 28.55
C ASP A 765 12.39 14.75 28.27
N TYR A 766 12.73 15.02 27.01
CA TYR A 766 13.56 16.18 26.68
C TYR A 766 12.77 17.50 26.61
N TRP A 767 11.58 17.47 26.06
CA TRP A 767 10.67 18.59 26.15
C TRP A 767 9.68 18.40 27.31
N GLY A 768 9.12 17.20 27.46
CA GLY A 768 8.23 16.85 28.57
C GLY A 768 6.86 17.49 28.46
N TYR A 769 6.36 17.72 27.23
CA TYR A 769 5.02 18.28 27.04
C TYR A 769 3.91 17.23 27.09
N ASP A 770 4.26 15.95 27.08
CA ASP A 770 3.35 14.81 27.23
C ASP A 770 4.04 13.66 27.98
N ASP A 771 4.40 13.91 29.23
CA ASP A 771 5.10 12.97 30.10
C ASP A 771 4.24 11.77 30.55
N THR A 772 2.92 11.90 30.44
CA THR A 772 1.93 10.87 30.80
C THR A 772 1.49 10.01 29.63
N GLU A 773 2.07 10.20 28.44
CA GLU A 773 1.69 9.46 27.23
C GLU A 773 1.88 7.93 27.41
N HIS A 774 0.82 7.17 27.14
CA HIS A 774 0.79 5.71 27.14
C HIS A 774 0.21 5.16 25.81
N LEU A 775 0.78 5.61 24.69
CA LEU A 775 0.33 5.17 23.38
C LEU A 775 0.92 3.81 23.01
N SER A 776 0.09 2.95 22.40
CA SER A 776 0.56 1.74 21.77
C SER A 776 1.43 2.07 20.54
N LYS A 777 2.25 1.11 20.08
CA LYS A 777 3.07 1.27 18.86
C LYS A 777 2.19 1.56 17.63
N GLU A 778 1.01 0.94 17.56
CA GLU A 778 0.05 1.21 16.50
C GLU A 778 -0.51 2.64 16.55
N ASP A 779 -0.70 3.19 17.75
CA ASP A 779 -1.16 4.57 17.90
C ASP A 779 -0.05 5.58 17.54
N LEU A 780 1.22 5.25 17.82
CA LEU A 780 2.37 6.05 17.37
C LEU A 780 2.45 6.11 15.84
N ILE A 781 2.34 4.95 15.15
CA ILE A 781 2.31 4.88 13.69
C ILE A 781 1.10 5.65 13.11
N LYS A 782 -0.02 5.70 13.84
CA LYS A 782 -1.21 6.47 13.46
C LYS A 782 -1.15 7.94 13.89
N GLU A 783 -0.01 8.40 14.39
CA GLU A 783 0.25 9.79 14.80
C GLU A 783 -0.78 10.34 15.81
N LYS A 784 -1.25 9.50 16.74
CA LYS A 784 -2.23 9.91 17.78
C LYS A 784 -1.62 10.67 18.96
N TYR A 785 -0.36 10.99 18.90
CA TYR A 785 0.35 11.75 19.91
C TYR A 785 0.10 13.25 19.80
N ARG A 786 0.37 13.97 20.88
CA ARG A 786 0.36 15.42 20.93
C ARG A 786 1.57 16.00 20.20
N GLY A 787 1.37 17.09 19.45
CA GLY A 787 2.43 17.74 18.67
C GLY A 787 2.63 17.10 17.30
N ILE A 788 3.52 17.67 16.51
CA ILE A 788 3.86 17.19 15.16
C ILE A 788 5.36 17.34 14.87
N ARG A 789 5.86 16.56 13.89
CA ARG A 789 7.23 16.63 13.39
C ARG A 789 7.32 16.87 11.88
N PRO A 790 6.84 18.01 11.36
CA PRO A 790 6.87 18.27 9.91
C PRO A 790 8.30 18.42 9.39
N ALA A 791 8.52 17.92 8.17
CA ALA A 791 9.83 17.95 7.51
C ALA A 791 9.84 18.92 6.31
N PRO A 792 10.95 19.68 6.07
CA PRO A 792 11.12 20.44 4.85
C PRO A 792 11.13 19.54 3.60
N GLY A 793 10.36 19.94 2.57
CA GLY A 793 10.12 19.14 1.36
C GLY A 793 8.83 18.31 1.38
N TYR A 794 8.07 18.33 2.48
CA TYR A 794 6.80 17.61 2.63
C TYR A 794 5.60 18.56 2.65
N ALA A 795 4.41 17.99 2.61
CA ALA A 795 3.16 18.73 2.38
C ALA A 795 2.92 19.94 3.28
N ALA A 796 3.35 19.90 4.55
CA ALA A 796 3.19 21.02 5.50
C ALA A 796 4.30 22.07 5.39
N CYS A 797 5.48 21.71 4.86
CA CYS A 797 6.65 22.57 4.67
C CYS A 797 7.30 22.25 3.32
N PRO A 798 6.69 22.62 2.16
CA PRO A 798 7.13 22.15 0.84
C PRO A 798 8.51 22.66 0.39
N ASP A 799 9.03 23.74 1.00
CA ASP A 799 10.30 24.33 0.64
C ASP A 799 11.49 23.51 1.14
N HIS A 800 12.17 22.80 0.24
CA HIS A 800 13.38 22.03 0.53
C HIS A 800 14.54 22.90 1.05
N THR A 801 14.59 24.19 0.68
CA THR A 801 15.71 25.07 1.05
C THR A 801 15.76 25.37 2.55
N GLU A 802 14.66 25.15 3.28
CA GLU A 802 14.64 25.27 4.76
C GLU A 802 15.55 24.22 5.46
N LYS A 803 15.95 23.14 4.77
CA LYS A 803 16.96 22.21 5.31
C LYS A 803 18.30 22.89 5.55
N ALA A 804 18.69 23.91 4.74
CA ALA A 804 19.90 24.65 4.97
C ALA A 804 19.89 25.38 6.34
N SER A 805 18.74 25.96 6.72
CA SER A 805 18.55 26.59 8.02
C SER A 805 18.64 25.56 9.15
N LEU A 806 17.98 24.39 8.96
CA LEU A 806 18.02 23.28 9.92
C LEU A 806 19.45 22.77 10.15
N TRP A 807 20.22 22.55 9.06
CA TRP A 807 21.64 22.11 9.13
C TRP A 807 22.50 23.09 9.88
N LYS A 808 22.36 24.39 9.66
CA LYS A 808 23.06 25.44 10.38
C LYS A 808 22.71 25.47 11.87
N ILE A 809 21.41 25.38 12.20
CA ILE A 809 20.92 25.44 13.57
C ILE A 809 21.44 24.25 14.38
N LEU A 810 21.41 23.07 13.82
CA LEU A 810 21.81 21.82 14.49
C LEU A 810 23.30 21.50 14.36
N GLU A 811 24.02 22.15 13.44
CA GLU A 811 25.37 21.72 13.04
C GLU A 811 25.37 20.26 12.60
N ALA A 812 24.34 19.93 11.80
CA ALA A 812 23.92 18.55 11.58
C ALA A 812 25.00 17.69 10.91
N GLU A 813 25.71 18.24 9.90
CA GLU A 813 26.81 17.54 9.22
C GLU A 813 27.92 17.15 10.19
N GLN A 814 28.32 18.07 11.08
CA GLN A 814 29.39 17.85 12.07
C GLN A 814 28.99 16.73 13.07
N HIS A 815 27.71 16.71 13.49
CA HIS A 815 27.27 15.84 14.58
C HIS A 815 26.77 14.47 14.10
N THR A 816 26.29 14.37 12.88
CA THR A 816 25.73 13.12 12.38
C THR A 816 26.45 12.54 11.18
N GLY A 817 27.26 13.34 10.49
CA GLY A 817 27.85 12.95 9.20
C GLY A 817 26.89 13.02 8.01
N ILE A 818 25.65 13.50 8.21
CA ILE A 818 24.68 13.65 7.12
C ILE A 818 25.02 14.91 6.30
N THR A 819 25.32 14.73 5.01
CA THR A 819 25.50 15.85 4.07
C THR A 819 24.23 16.13 3.28
N LEU A 820 24.13 17.35 2.73
CA LEU A 820 23.06 17.73 1.80
C LEU A 820 23.61 17.82 0.39
N THR A 821 22.89 17.26 -0.58
CA THR A 821 23.17 17.47 -1.99
C THR A 821 22.75 18.88 -2.44
N GLU A 822 23.06 19.24 -3.68
CA GLU A 822 22.62 20.50 -4.28
C GLU A 822 21.08 20.65 -4.30
N SER A 823 20.35 19.53 -4.34
CA SER A 823 18.89 19.46 -4.28
C SER A 823 18.33 19.27 -2.87
N PHE A 824 19.14 19.44 -1.85
CA PHE A 824 18.80 19.24 -0.44
C PHE A 824 18.31 17.80 -0.12
N ALA A 825 18.71 16.80 -0.90
CA ALA A 825 18.62 15.40 -0.48
C ALA A 825 19.67 15.10 0.59
N MET A 826 19.34 14.26 1.55
CA MET A 826 20.23 13.84 2.63
C MET A 826 21.05 12.64 2.19
N PHE A 827 22.36 12.66 2.46
CA PHE A 827 23.25 11.53 2.25
C PHE A 827 23.96 11.18 3.56
N PRO A 828 23.90 9.92 4.06
CA PRO A 828 23.23 8.73 3.47
C PRO A 828 21.72 8.90 3.27
N ALA A 829 21.14 8.18 2.31
CA ALA A 829 19.70 8.23 2.02
C ALA A 829 18.84 7.86 3.23
N ALA A 830 19.28 6.86 4.02
CA ALA A 830 18.63 6.44 5.26
C ALA A 830 18.76 7.49 6.37
N SER A 831 18.14 8.64 6.16
CA SER A 831 18.19 9.81 7.05
C SER A 831 16.84 10.53 7.08
N VAL A 832 16.46 11.09 8.23
CA VAL A 832 15.23 11.87 8.44
C VAL A 832 15.56 13.16 9.18
N SER A 833 14.90 14.26 8.80
CA SER A 833 15.08 15.56 9.49
C SER A 833 13.76 16.33 9.51
N GLY A 834 13.59 17.21 10.51
CA GLY A 834 12.38 18.01 10.62
C GLY A 834 12.35 18.94 11.81
N TRP A 835 11.18 19.50 12.04
CA TRP A 835 10.87 20.40 13.13
C TRP A 835 9.97 19.72 14.16
N TYR A 836 9.99 20.14 15.42
CA TYR A 836 9.02 19.73 16.44
C TYR A 836 8.16 20.92 16.88
N PHE A 837 6.85 20.72 16.87
CA PHE A 837 5.85 21.67 17.40
C PHE A 837 5.08 20.98 18.51
N ALA A 838 5.08 21.57 19.71
CA ALA A 838 4.53 20.97 20.94
C ALA A 838 3.09 21.40 21.25
N HIS A 839 2.51 22.33 20.48
CA HIS A 839 1.18 22.85 20.76
C HIS A 839 0.12 21.72 20.68
N PRO A 840 -0.85 21.65 21.62
CA PRO A 840 -1.86 20.57 21.61
C PRO A 840 -2.74 20.56 20.35
N ASP A 841 -3.00 21.74 19.75
CA ASP A 841 -3.76 21.85 18.50
C ASP A 841 -2.92 21.67 17.24
N ALA A 842 -1.62 21.41 17.39
CA ALA A 842 -0.75 21.17 16.23
C ALA A 842 -1.17 19.88 15.52
N ARG A 843 -1.41 19.99 14.22
CA ARG A 843 -1.81 18.86 13.36
C ARG A 843 -1.16 18.99 11.99
N TYR A 844 -0.96 17.88 11.32
CA TYR A 844 -0.49 17.87 9.96
C TYR A 844 -1.54 18.43 8.99
N PHE A 845 -1.06 19.16 7.99
CA PHE A 845 -1.88 19.67 6.88
C PHE A 845 -1.00 19.81 5.63
N GLY A 846 -1.60 19.82 4.46
CA GLY A 846 -0.90 20.17 3.22
C GLY A 846 -1.10 21.66 2.92
N VAL A 847 -0.02 22.37 2.61
CA VAL A 847 -0.09 23.77 2.12
C VAL A 847 -0.86 23.81 0.80
N GLY A 848 -0.67 22.79 -0.05
CA GLY A 848 -1.26 22.73 -1.38
C GLY A 848 -0.61 23.71 -2.33
N ARG A 849 -1.39 24.20 -3.33
CA ARG A 849 -0.90 25.21 -4.27
C ARG A 849 -1.04 26.62 -3.71
N ILE A 850 -0.07 27.47 -4.00
CA ILE A 850 0.02 28.87 -3.54
C ILE A 850 0.02 29.84 -4.72
N GLY A 851 -0.42 31.04 -4.49
CA GLY A 851 -0.44 32.13 -5.45
C GLY A 851 0.90 32.85 -5.61
N LYS A 852 1.04 33.60 -6.67
CA LYS A 852 2.23 34.39 -6.97
C LYS A 852 2.56 35.41 -5.87
N ASP A 853 1.52 36.01 -5.27
CA ASP A 853 1.64 36.93 -4.15
C ASP A 853 2.37 36.32 -2.92
N GLN A 854 2.14 35.01 -2.67
CA GLN A 854 2.85 34.31 -1.58
C GLN A 854 4.29 33.99 -1.95
N VAL A 855 4.54 33.57 -3.20
CA VAL A 855 5.91 33.30 -3.65
C VAL A 855 6.76 34.57 -3.63
N GLU A 856 6.22 35.71 -4.10
CA GLU A 856 6.88 37.02 -4.01
C GLU A 856 7.14 37.44 -2.55
N SER A 857 6.16 37.23 -1.66
CA SER A 857 6.34 37.50 -0.22
C SER A 857 7.40 36.58 0.39
N LEU A 858 7.47 35.32 0.02
CA LEU A 858 8.45 34.37 0.53
C LEU A 858 9.84 34.68 0.00
N ALA A 859 9.98 34.99 -1.30
CA ALA A 859 11.25 35.43 -1.91
C ALA A 859 11.83 36.64 -1.16
N SER A 860 10.98 37.65 -0.89
CA SER A 860 11.36 38.85 -0.14
C SER A 860 11.81 38.51 1.30
N ARG A 861 11.04 37.67 2.01
CA ARG A 861 11.37 37.27 3.40
C ARG A 861 12.68 36.49 3.48
N LYS A 862 12.95 35.62 2.50
CA LYS A 862 14.17 34.80 2.40
C LYS A 862 15.34 35.56 1.80
N SER A 863 15.15 36.75 1.28
CA SER A 863 16.15 37.48 0.46
C SER A 863 16.69 36.62 -0.69
N MET A 864 15.82 35.87 -1.33
CA MET A 864 16.11 34.91 -2.43
C MET A 864 15.56 35.49 -3.74
N ASP A 865 16.24 35.23 -4.85
CA ASP A 865 15.72 35.57 -6.18
C ASP A 865 14.41 34.87 -6.46
N LEU A 866 13.44 35.59 -7.01
CA LEU A 866 12.09 35.07 -7.26
C LEU A 866 12.10 33.87 -8.18
N LYS A 867 12.87 33.89 -9.27
CA LYS A 867 12.95 32.79 -10.23
C LYS A 867 13.57 31.53 -9.63
N VAL A 868 14.56 31.73 -8.73
CA VAL A 868 15.18 30.60 -8.00
C VAL A 868 14.14 29.96 -7.08
N LEU A 869 13.37 30.76 -6.36
CA LEU A 869 12.32 30.24 -5.48
C LEU A 869 11.17 29.60 -6.26
N GLU A 870 10.76 30.18 -7.38
CA GLU A 870 9.74 29.60 -8.28
C GLU A 870 10.17 28.22 -8.79
N LYS A 871 11.46 28.04 -9.12
CA LYS A 871 12.01 26.71 -9.48
C LYS A 871 11.83 25.70 -8.32
N TRP A 872 12.16 26.08 -7.09
CA TRP A 872 12.01 25.18 -5.92
C TRP A 872 10.55 24.84 -5.60
N LEU A 873 9.62 25.73 -5.92
CA LEU A 873 8.20 25.57 -5.62
C LEU A 873 7.36 25.25 -6.86
N SER A 874 7.97 24.85 -7.98
CA SER A 874 7.32 24.67 -9.29
C SER A 874 6.07 23.78 -9.25
N VAL A 875 6.06 22.74 -8.40
CA VAL A 875 4.88 21.86 -8.22
C VAL A 875 3.82 22.43 -7.27
N ASN A 876 4.18 23.43 -6.46
CA ASN A 876 3.32 24.02 -5.44
C ASN A 876 2.66 25.33 -5.87
N VAL A 877 3.00 25.89 -7.03
CA VAL A 877 2.37 27.13 -7.52
C VAL A 877 1.11 26.85 -8.32
N ASN A 878 0.18 27.81 -8.34
CA ASN A 878 -1.09 27.75 -9.06
C ASN A 878 -1.09 28.52 -10.38
N TYR A 879 0.08 28.95 -10.84
CA TYR A 879 0.32 29.67 -12.07
C TYR A 879 1.48 29.02 -12.86
N GLU A 880 1.67 29.39 -14.11
CA GLU A 880 2.79 28.93 -14.93
C GLU A 880 4.07 29.71 -14.56
N VAL A 881 5.17 28.97 -14.33
CA VAL A 881 6.50 29.50 -13.99
C VAL A 881 7.37 29.58 -15.23
#